data_40b1e7ef04adaa717e32bd9ec28d995e
#
_entry.id   40b1e7ef04adaa717e32bd9ec28d995e
#
_cell.length_a   1.000
_cell.length_b   1.000
_cell.length_c   1.000
_cell.angle_alpha   90.00
_cell.angle_beta   90.00
_cell.angle_gamma   90.00
#
_symmetry.space_group_name_H-M   'P 1'
#
loop_
_entity.id
_entity.type
_entity.pdbx_description
1 polymer ?
#
loop_
_entity_poly.entity_id
_entity_poly.type
_entity_poly.pdbx_seq_one_letter_code
_entity_poly.pdbx_strand_id
1 'polypeptide(L)'
;MVFPFTQMTLPTPDHLTTASHWGVFRAAVNDGRITLTPAAGDFFPSPNVHAIEAQPYMKSRVLHPMVRKSFLEKKPGNAANRGRDEWVQVDWDTALNLAADSINHVYDTYGPSAVFGQSYGWKSSGAIQSAVTLVRRLLACRGGYVKGENNYSNGAMRKILPYVIGSAYQKPQSFERVLESAERIVFWSADPAITNDIDWFASTHGTSPYYNALINHPRIRTVCINPVKPLTAEKLGSAWVPVRPGTDTALMLGIIYALEEANLADHEFLKTHTEGWEGFLAYVMGQEDGCPKSPSWAADISGVPEATIRALAEDLGTHRTTLITGWGAQRAQFGEQFHWMAFTLAAFLGQIGLPGGGIQTEYHTGSAGDPATAGPYIPNLPVPKVPAIPPSHPDQGSRVIPIARFVDCIEHPGKVIDFNGEKITYPTIRLLVWGGGNPFTHQPDTMRLERAWRSEQLEATIVIETHWTATAKHADIVLPATTVYERNDISGAGEQARNMIVAMHQLVPPQGECRDDYWITSELARRIGVFDAFTEGKTLEDWIRATYEKAAKTAELSLDTVPTFEEFWRSGILKFEPTESGRRFVDFEDFRNDPVGHPLQTPSGKIEIWSKKIESYGYADCLPHPAYFEPSEGFAQATKEFPLALVAPKSVKRLHSQLDEYANREPDGTQLREPLTITRKDAEARGIETGDVVLVRSRRGAALTRAVVENTVIPGAVVLHHGAWFDPAVLDGKEIDVHGNPNSLTQDIPTSSLACGNVASTANVEVTKWVGPIPEIRAFTPPSASAK
;
A
#
# COMPACT_ATOMS: atom_id res chain seq x y z
N MET A 1 12.76 18.41 -40.51
CA MET A 1 13.73 17.36 -40.81
C MET A 1 13.47 16.22 -39.84
N VAL A 2 12.87 15.14 -40.35
CA VAL A 2 12.67 13.93 -39.52
C VAL A 2 14.00 13.20 -39.56
N PHE A 3 14.73 13.17 -38.43
CA PHE A 3 15.89 12.27 -38.33
C PHE A 3 15.33 10.86 -38.29
N PRO A 4 15.82 9.96 -39.15
CA PRO A 4 15.48 8.57 -39.04
C PRO A 4 16.20 8.00 -37.80
N PHE A 5 15.44 7.83 -36.72
CA PHE A 5 15.89 6.98 -35.63
C PHE A 5 16.07 5.57 -36.22
N THR A 6 17.31 5.09 -36.17
CA THR A 6 17.57 3.67 -36.40
C THR A 6 16.91 2.95 -35.24
N GLN A 7 15.72 2.43 -35.46
CA GLN A 7 14.98 1.64 -34.47
C GLN A 7 15.86 0.44 -34.11
N MET A 8 16.48 0.47 -32.91
CA MET A 8 17.12 -0.72 -32.39
C MET A 8 16.00 -1.69 -32.01
N THR A 9 15.94 -2.80 -32.73
CA THR A 9 14.99 -3.87 -32.43
C THR A 9 15.52 -4.72 -31.28
N LEU A 10 14.64 -5.05 -30.32
CA LEU A 10 14.99 -6.01 -29.27
C LEU A 10 15.29 -7.39 -29.89
N PRO A 11 16.28 -8.14 -29.37
CA PRO A 11 16.56 -9.49 -29.85
C PRO A 11 15.36 -10.42 -29.68
N THR A 12 15.19 -11.39 -30.58
CA THR A 12 14.17 -12.41 -30.41
C THR A 12 14.48 -13.26 -29.18
N PRO A 13 13.56 -13.42 -28.23
CA PRO A 13 13.76 -14.22 -27.02
C PRO A 13 13.82 -15.72 -27.34
N ASP A 14 14.67 -16.46 -26.63
CA ASP A 14 14.71 -17.94 -26.69
C ASP A 14 13.45 -18.51 -25.98
N HIS A 15 12.99 -17.84 -24.96
CA HIS A 15 11.79 -18.16 -24.17
C HIS A 15 11.09 -16.87 -23.76
N LEU A 16 9.76 -16.86 -23.86
CA LEU A 16 8.97 -15.75 -23.35
C LEU A 16 8.98 -15.75 -21.81
N THR A 17 9.33 -14.61 -21.24
CA THR A 17 9.33 -14.38 -19.79
C THR A 17 8.56 -13.12 -19.44
N THR A 18 7.99 -13.08 -18.25
CA THR A 18 7.31 -11.91 -17.70
C THR A 18 7.35 -11.92 -16.19
N ALA A 19 6.91 -10.84 -15.57
CA ALA A 19 6.79 -10.70 -14.13
C ALA A 19 5.50 -9.96 -13.75
N SER A 20 5.01 -10.28 -12.57
CA SER A 20 3.94 -9.53 -11.89
C SER A 20 4.26 -9.43 -10.41
N HIS A 21 3.49 -8.67 -9.64
CA HIS A 21 3.67 -8.61 -8.18
C HIS A 21 3.64 -9.99 -7.52
N TRP A 22 2.95 -10.96 -8.14
CA TRP A 22 2.75 -12.34 -7.64
C TRP A 22 3.80 -13.34 -8.11
N GLY A 23 4.77 -12.94 -8.89
CA GLY A 23 5.82 -13.86 -9.30
C GLY A 23 6.55 -13.51 -10.58
N VAL A 24 7.57 -14.32 -10.85
CA VAL A 24 8.33 -14.36 -12.12
C VAL A 24 7.90 -15.60 -12.87
N PHE A 25 7.65 -15.46 -14.19
CA PHE A 25 7.05 -16.51 -14.98
C PHE A 25 7.78 -16.71 -16.31
N ARG A 26 7.84 -17.98 -16.74
CA ARG A 26 7.91 -18.33 -18.15
C ARG A 26 6.51 -18.34 -18.74
N ALA A 27 6.37 -17.92 -19.97
CA ALA A 27 5.06 -17.83 -20.62
C ALA A 27 5.01 -18.66 -21.90
N ALA A 28 3.84 -19.23 -22.15
CA ALA A 28 3.45 -19.78 -23.45
C ALA A 28 2.19 -19.08 -23.93
N VAL A 29 2.03 -18.96 -25.25
CA VAL A 29 0.83 -18.38 -25.85
C VAL A 29 0.27 -19.39 -26.85
N ASN A 30 -0.96 -19.86 -26.59
CA ASN A 30 -1.67 -20.80 -27.44
C ASN A 30 -3.02 -20.19 -27.81
N ASP A 31 -3.29 -20.09 -29.10
CA ASP A 31 -4.54 -19.49 -29.62
C ASP A 31 -4.87 -18.12 -29.02
N GLY A 32 -3.83 -17.30 -28.84
CA GLY A 32 -3.93 -15.96 -28.25
C GLY A 32 -4.19 -15.92 -26.74
N ARG A 33 -4.10 -17.06 -26.05
CA ARG A 33 -4.24 -17.17 -24.60
C ARG A 33 -2.90 -17.42 -23.93
N ILE A 34 -2.65 -16.68 -22.85
CA ILE A 34 -1.44 -16.75 -22.04
C ILE A 34 -1.57 -17.91 -21.05
N THR A 35 -0.48 -18.68 -20.92
CA THR A 35 -0.27 -19.63 -19.84
C THR A 35 1.03 -19.29 -19.15
N LEU A 36 1.00 -19.15 -17.83
CA LEU A 36 2.15 -18.77 -17.01
C LEU A 36 2.65 -19.96 -16.19
N THR A 37 3.95 -20.22 -16.28
CA THR A 37 4.62 -21.22 -15.46
C THR A 37 5.59 -20.49 -14.53
N PRO A 38 5.51 -20.66 -13.20
CA PRO A 38 6.44 -20.06 -12.25
C PRO A 38 7.90 -20.33 -12.63
N ALA A 39 8.78 -19.37 -12.40
CA ALA A 39 10.20 -19.52 -12.68
C ALA A 39 10.80 -20.68 -11.86
N ALA A 40 11.80 -21.36 -12.44
CA ALA A 40 12.47 -22.49 -11.76
C ALA A 40 13.04 -22.04 -10.40
N GLY A 41 12.70 -22.77 -9.34
CA GLY A 41 13.08 -22.47 -7.96
C GLY A 41 11.99 -21.75 -7.14
N ASP A 42 10.89 -21.34 -7.74
CA ASP A 42 9.71 -20.93 -7.00
C ASP A 42 8.86 -22.17 -6.67
N PHE A 43 9.00 -22.65 -5.44
CA PHE A 43 8.29 -23.83 -4.94
C PHE A 43 6.94 -23.49 -4.27
N PHE A 44 6.63 -22.21 -4.13
CA PHE A 44 5.44 -21.71 -3.44
C PHE A 44 4.72 -20.64 -4.28
N PRO A 45 4.40 -20.96 -5.56
CA PRO A 45 3.82 -19.98 -6.45
C PRO A 45 2.47 -19.46 -5.94
N SER A 46 2.17 -18.22 -6.31
CA SER A 46 0.89 -17.59 -5.97
C SER A 46 -0.30 -18.45 -6.38
N PRO A 47 -1.33 -18.60 -5.52
CA PRO A 47 -2.58 -19.26 -5.90
C PRO A 47 -3.39 -18.44 -6.92
N ASN A 48 -2.99 -17.18 -7.18
CA ASN A 48 -3.71 -16.25 -8.06
C ASN A 48 -3.28 -16.33 -9.54
N VAL A 49 -2.44 -17.29 -9.95
CA VAL A 49 -1.87 -17.38 -11.31
C VAL A 49 -2.96 -17.34 -12.40
N HIS A 50 -4.06 -18.08 -12.25
CA HIS A 50 -5.15 -18.07 -13.24
C HIS A 50 -5.86 -16.71 -13.35
N ALA A 51 -5.97 -15.98 -12.24
CA ALA A 51 -6.51 -14.62 -12.28
C ALA A 51 -5.57 -13.66 -13.01
N ILE A 52 -4.25 -13.86 -12.84
CA ILE A 52 -3.21 -13.10 -13.51
C ILE A 52 -3.23 -13.34 -15.03
N GLU A 53 -3.33 -14.58 -15.46
CA GLU A 53 -3.46 -14.98 -16.87
C GLU A 53 -4.71 -14.38 -17.54
N ALA A 54 -5.78 -14.18 -16.77
CA ALA A 54 -7.03 -13.62 -17.26
C ALA A 54 -7.01 -12.11 -17.48
N GLN A 55 -6.07 -11.37 -16.87
CA GLN A 55 -6.06 -9.90 -16.88
C GLN A 55 -6.23 -9.25 -18.26
N PRO A 56 -5.52 -9.65 -19.34
CA PRO A 56 -5.67 -9.03 -20.65
C PRO A 56 -7.09 -9.19 -21.25
N TYR A 57 -7.85 -10.17 -20.78
CA TYR A 57 -9.12 -10.59 -21.35
C TYR A 57 -10.35 -10.29 -20.46
N MET A 58 -10.16 -9.57 -19.37
CA MET A 58 -11.24 -9.19 -18.44
C MET A 58 -12.26 -8.28 -19.12
N LYS A 59 -13.54 -8.40 -18.76
CA LYS A 59 -14.62 -7.59 -19.35
C LYS A 59 -14.48 -6.11 -19.07
N SER A 60 -13.88 -5.77 -17.95
CA SER A 60 -13.65 -4.39 -17.52
C SER A 60 -12.54 -3.66 -18.27
N ARG A 61 -11.88 -4.28 -19.27
CA ARG A 61 -10.82 -3.62 -20.05
C ARG A 61 -11.32 -2.35 -20.73
N VAL A 62 -10.50 -1.29 -20.67
CA VAL A 62 -10.65 -0.11 -21.51
C VAL A 62 -9.94 -0.41 -22.84
N LEU A 63 -10.69 -0.51 -23.93
CA LEU A 63 -10.15 -0.95 -25.21
C LEU A 63 -9.96 0.18 -26.24
N HIS A 64 -10.57 1.34 -26.00
CA HIS A 64 -10.56 2.48 -26.89
C HIS A 64 -10.37 3.77 -26.10
N PRO A 65 -9.83 4.85 -26.71
CA PRO A 65 -9.86 6.18 -26.10
C PRO A 65 -11.30 6.66 -25.92
N MET A 66 -11.60 7.09 -24.69
CA MET A 66 -12.96 7.41 -24.28
C MET A 66 -13.02 8.80 -23.67
N VAL A 67 -14.05 9.56 -24.04
CA VAL A 67 -14.31 10.90 -23.49
C VAL A 67 -15.74 10.96 -22.98
N ARG A 68 -15.92 11.52 -21.78
CA ARG A 68 -17.23 11.75 -21.19
C ARG A 68 -18.04 12.71 -22.06
N LYS A 69 -19.28 12.38 -22.38
CA LYS A 69 -20.12 13.11 -23.35
C LYS A 69 -20.26 14.59 -23.03
N SER A 70 -20.65 14.95 -21.82
CA SER A 70 -20.79 16.36 -21.44
C SER A 70 -19.46 17.12 -21.51
N PHE A 71 -18.31 16.47 -21.28
CA PHE A 71 -16.99 17.10 -21.43
C PHE A 71 -16.63 17.33 -22.90
N LEU A 72 -17.00 16.40 -23.77
CA LEU A 72 -16.79 16.54 -25.22
C LEU A 72 -17.63 17.65 -25.83
N GLU A 73 -18.87 17.81 -25.37
CA GLU A 73 -19.81 18.83 -25.86
C GLU A 73 -19.41 20.23 -25.38
N LYS A 74 -18.96 20.38 -24.15
CA LYS A 74 -18.59 21.66 -23.53
C LYS A 74 -17.51 21.45 -22.46
N LYS A 75 -16.33 22.01 -22.64
CA LYS A 75 -15.26 22.01 -21.61
C LYS A 75 -15.48 23.20 -20.63
N PRO A 76 -15.37 22.99 -19.31
CA PRO A 76 -15.05 21.72 -18.57
C PRO A 76 -16.21 20.73 -18.53
N GLY A 77 -17.38 21.01 -19.08
CA GLY A 77 -18.54 20.14 -19.02
C GLY A 77 -19.19 20.13 -17.62
N ASN A 78 -20.30 19.41 -17.46
CA ASN A 78 -20.96 19.26 -16.18
C ASN A 78 -20.21 18.28 -15.31
N ALA A 79 -19.34 18.75 -14.40
CA ALA A 79 -18.55 17.92 -13.49
C ALA A 79 -19.42 17.05 -12.56
N ALA A 80 -20.63 17.51 -12.19
CA ALA A 80 -21.58 16.77 -11.37
C ALA A 80 -22.02 15.43 -12.02
N ASN A 81 -21.86 15.29 -13.33
CA ASN A 81 -22.17 14.06 -14.06
C ASN A 81 -21.02 13.04 -14.08
N ARG A 82 -19.84 13.33 -13.52
CA ARG A 82 -18.75 12.35 -13.44
C ARG A 82 -19.24 11.09 -12.69
N GLY A 83 -18.98 9.91 -13.27
CA GLY A 83 -19.48 8.64 -12.80
C GLY A 83 -20.93 8.28 -13.21
N ARG A 84 -21.67 9.20 -13.85
CA ARG A 84 -23.07 9.01 -14.24
C ARG A 84 -23.37 9.34 -15.70
N ASP A 85 -22.40 9.89 -16.40
CA ASP A 85 -22.53 10.34 -17.78
C ASP A 85 -22.38 9.21 -18.80
N GLU A 86 -22.84 9.44 -20.02
CA GLU A 86 -22.53 8.60 -21.18
C GLU A 86 -21.09 8.83 -21.63
N TRP A 87 -20.52 7.85 -22.28
CA TRP A 87 -19.17 7.90 -22.84
C TRP A 87 -19.23 7.92 -24.36
N VAL A 88 -18.25 8.55 -24.98
CA VAL A 88 -18.07 8.62 -26.44
C VAL A 88 -16.70 8.03 -26.76
N GLN A 89 -16.66 7.00 -27.61
CA GLN A 89 -15.44 6.51 -28.20
C GLN A 89 -14.95 7.53 -29.23
N VAL A 90 -13.68 7.90 -29.13
CA VAL A 90 -13.01 8.83 -30.06
C VAL A 90 -11.70 8.22 -30.55
N ASP A 91 -11.12 8.79 -31.61
CA ASP A 91 -9.77 8.41 -32.01
C ASP A 91 -8.70 8.94 -31.05
N TRP A 92 -7.48 8.38 -31.15
CA TRP A 92 -6.36 8.77 -30.32
C TRP A 92 -5.98 10.25 -30.44
N ASP A 93 -6.02 10.82 -31.67
CA ASP A 93 -5.67 12.22 -31.88
C ASP A 93 -6.67 13.14 -31.18
N THR A 94 -7.95 12.85 -31.27
CA THR A 94 -9.01 13.57 -30.56
C THR A 94 -8.80 13.52 -29.04
N ALA A 95 -8.57 12.31 -28.47
CA ALA A 95 -8.39 12.15 -27.03
C ALA A 95 -7.12 12.85 -26.51
N LEU A 96 -6.00 12.68 -27.22
CA LEU A 96 -4.72 13.28 -26.85
C LEU A 96 -4.72 14.81 -26.99
N ASN A 97 -5.39 15.35 -28.02
CA ASN A 97 -5.53 16.79 -28.18
C ASN A 97 -6.39 17.38 -27.05
N LEU A 98 -7.51 16.75 -26.72
CA LEU A 98 -8.37 17.18 -25.60
C LEU A 98 -7.60 17.17 -24.26
N ALA A 99 -6.81 16.11 -24.01
CA ALA A 99 -6.00 15.99 -22.81
C ALA A 99 -4.89 17.07 -22.77
N ALA A 100 -4.17 17.25 -23.89
CA ALA A 100 -3.10 18.24 -24.01
C ALA A 100 -3.62 19.69 -23.87
N ASP A 101 -4.76 20.02 -24.51
CA ASP A 101 -5.42 21.31 -24.37
C ASP A 101 -5.79 21.59 -22.91
N SER A 102 -6.34 20.59 -22.21
CA SER A 102 -6.71 20.73 -20.80
C SER A 102 -5.47 20.93 -19.91
N ILE A 103 -4.39 20.18 -20.17
CA ILE A 103 -3.11 20.36 -19.47
C ILE A 103 -2.58 21.78 -19.72
N ASN A 104 -2.43 22.19 -20.98
CA ASN A 104 -1.90 23.52 -21.33
C ASN A 104 -2.75 24.64 -20.75
N HIS A 105 -4.08 24.56 -20.89
CA HIS A 105 -4.99 25.56 -20.32
C HIS A 105 -4.76 25.80 -18.83
N VAL A 106 -4.69 24.72 -18.03
CA VAL A 106 -4.51 24.84 -16.58
C VAL A 106 -3.11 25.37 -16.23
N TYR A 107 -2.06 24.91 -16.94
CA TYR A 107 -0.70 25.45 -16.73
C TYR A 107 -0.60 26.92 -17.08
N ASP A 108 -1.17 27.34 -18.21
CA ASP A 108 -1.04 28.70 -18.72
C ASP A 108 -1.92 29.68 -17.92
N THR A 109 -3.06 29.21 -17.36
CA THR A 109 -4.00 30.07 -16.62
C THR A 109 -3.66 30.12 -15.11
N TYR A 110 -3.32 28.98 -14.49
CA TYR A 110 -3.21 28.88 -13.04
C TYR A 110 -1.82 28.43 -12.56
N GLY A 111 -1.00 27.92 -13.47
CA GLY A 111 0.33 27.42 -13.16
C GLY A 111 0.35 26.00 -12.58
N PRO A 112 1.56 25.48 -12.26
CA PRO A 112 1.76 24.08 -11.88
C PRO A 112 1.18 23.70 -10.52
N SER A 113 0.88 24.64 -9.64
CA SER A 113 0.23 24.37 -8.34
C SER A 113 -1.27 24.02 -8.47
N ALA A 114 -1.87 24.24 -9.64
CA ALA A 114 -3.24 23.83 -9.94
C ALA A 114 -3.34 22.42 -10.52
N VAL A 115 -2.22 21.74 -10.77
CA VAL A 115 -2.14 20.42 -11.37
C VAL A 115 -1.75 19.38 -10.33
N PHE A 116 -2.61 18.42 -10.05
CA PHE A 116 -2.27 17.26 -9.25
C PHE A 116 -1.91 16.09 -10.18
N GLY A 117 -0.65 15.70 -10.14
CA GLY A 117 -0.06 14.72 -11.04
C GLY A 117 0.44 13.52 -10.29
N GLN A 118 -0.41 12.85 -9.54
CA GLN A 118 0.02 11.70 -8.81
C GLN A 118 -1.11 10.69 -8.67
N SER A 119 -0.95 9.54 -9.26
CA SER A 119 -1.65 8.36 -8.84
C SER A 119 -0.94 7.74 -7.63
N TYR A 120 -1.66 6.97 -6.87
CA TYR A 120 -1.14 6.12 -5.81
C TYR A 120 -1.68 4.70 -5.99
N GLY A 121 -0.83 3.74 -5.69
CA GLY A 121 -1.15 2.32 -5.75
C GLY A 121 0.07 1.50 -6.16
N TRP A 122 -0.06 0.20 -6.09
CA TRP A 122 0.91 -0.72 -6.62
C TRP A 122 0.90 -0.58 -8.15
N LYS A 123 2.06 -0.25 -8.69
CA LYS A 123 2.28 -0.09 -10.13
C LYS A 123 2.35 -1.45 -10.81
N SER A 124 2.51 -1.46 -12.13
CA SER A 124 2.94 -2.68 -12.82
C SER A 124 4.33 -3.10 -12.33
N SER A 125 4.66 -4.37 -12.48
CA SER A 125 5.97 -4.91 -12.10
C SER A 125 7.13 -4.29 -12.87
N GLY A 126 6.90 -3.76 -14.07
CA GLY A 126 7.90 -3.16 -14.93
C GLY A 126 8.43 -1.81 -14.43
N ALA A 127 9.69 -1.53 -14.75
CA ALA A 127 10.36 -0.31 -14.30
C ALA A 127 10.14 0.88 -15.24
N ILE A 128 10.07 0.67 -16.55
CA ILE A 128 9.97 1.74 -17.55
C ILE A 128 8.50 2.14 -17.74
N GLN A 129 7.61 1.17 -17.90
CA GLN A 129 6.18 1.36 -18.13
C GLN A 129 5.38 1.65 -16.85
N SER A 130 6.01 2.28 -15.88
CA SER A 130 5.33 2.72 -14.65
C SER A 130 4.52 3.97 -14.90
N ALA A 131 3.21 3.86 -15.12
CA ALA A 131 2.31 4.98 -15.41
C ALA A 131 2.47 6.13 -14.41
N VAL A 132 2.60 5.84 -13.11
CA VAL A 132 2.86 6.82 -12.04
C VAL A 132 4.14 7.61 -12.30
N THR A 133 5.22 6.92 -12.65
CA THR A 133 6.52 7.54 -12.90
C THR A 133 6.49 8.37 -14.18
N LEU A 134 5.84 7.86 -15.21
CA LEU A 134 5.72 8.53 -16.51
C LEU A 134 4.88 9.81 -16.43
N VAL A 135 3.74 9.78 -15.73
CA VAL A 135 2.92 10.98 -15.47
C VAL A 135 3.72 12.03 -14.68
N ARG A 136 4.43 11.62 -13.63
CA ARG A 136 5.30 12.53 -12.85
C ARG A 136 6.40 13.13 -13.71
N ARG A 137 7.04 12.33 -14.57
CA ARG A 137 8.08 12.79 -15.49
C ARG A 137 7.51 13.79 -16.49
N LEU A 138 6.36 13.48 -17.10
CA LEU A 138 5.66 14.36 -18.05
C LEU A 138 5.39 15.75 -17.45
N LEU A 139 4.76 15.77 -16.27
CA LEU A 139 4.39 17.02 -15.61
C LEU A 139 5.60 17.76 -15.02
N ALA A 140 6.63 17.05 -14.59
CA ALA A 140 7.90 17.67 -14.18
C ALA A 140 8.57 18.40 -15.35
N CYS A 141 8.59 17.80 -16.55
CA CYS A 141 9.10 18.43 -17.77
C CYS A 141 8.30 19.69 -18.17
N ARG A 142 6.99 19.75 -17.86
CA ARG A 142 6.12 20.93 -18.17
C ARG A 142 6.26 22.06 -17.13
N GLY A 143 6.96 21.86 -16.03
CA GLY A 143 7.18 22.91 -15.02
C GLY A 143 6.76 22.52 -13.61
N GLY A 144 6.38 21.28 -13.39
CA GLY A 144 6.05 20.71 -12.08
C GLY A 144 4.56 20.57 -11.82
N TYR A 145 4.23 20.06 -10.64
CA TYR A 145 2.87 19.67 -10.25
C TYR A 145 2.77 19.59 -8.73
N VAL A 146 1.56 19.48 -8.19
CA VAL A 146 1.33 19.16 -6.78
C VAL A 146 1.52 17.66 -6.58
N LYS A 147 2.46 17.30 -5.72
CA LYS A 147 2.81 15.93 -5.38
C LYS A 147 2.10 15.52 -4.09
N GLY A 148 1.48 14.35 -4.08
CA GLY A 148 1.13 13.67 -2.84
C GLY A 148 2.38 13.10 -2.19
N GLU A 149 2.63 13.45 -0.95
CA GLU A 149 3.71 12.87 -0.14
C GLU A 149 3.17 11.82 0.81
N ASN A 150 4.05 10.93 1.24
CA ASN A 150 3.70 9.79 2.06
C ASN A 150 2.93 8.71 1.26
N ASN A 151 2.23 7.80 1.93
CA ASN A 151 1.48 6.72 1.29
C ASN A 151 0.32 6.22 2.16
N TYR A 152 -0.55 5.39 1.57
CA TYR A 152 -1.67 4.76 2.28
C TYR A 152 -1.27 3.46 3.00
N SER A 153 -0.16 2.85 2.64
CA SER A 153 0.24 1.53 3.15
C SER A 153 0.82 1.60 4.55
N ASN A 154 1.82 2.46 4.74
CA ASN A 154 2.59 2.61 5.98
C ASN A 154 2.88 4.08 6.33
N GLY A 155 1.96 4.97 6.00
CA GLY A 155 2.16 6.41 6.12
C GLY A 155 2.53 6.89 7.52
N ALA A 156 1.91 6.36 8.55
CA ALA A 156 2.22 6.69 9.94
C ALA A 156 3.61 6.16 10.34
N MET A 157 3.90 4.90 10.06
CA MET A 157 5.21 4.29 10.31
C MET A 157 6.34 5.07 9.63
N ARG A 158 6.18 5.37 8.34
CA ARG A 158 7.20 6.04 7.53
C ARG A 158 7.53 7.45 8.03
N LYS A 159 6.61 8.11 8.73
CA LYS A 159 6.85 9.45 9.29
C LYS A 159 7.38 9.41 10.72
N ILE A 160 7.04 8.40 11.51
CA ILE A 160 7.53 8.30 12.89
C ILE A 160 8.93 7.67 12.97
N LEU A 161 9.23 6.62 12.19
CA LEU A 161 10.49 5.90 12.32
C LEU A 161 11.75 6.75 12.10
N PRO A 162 11.80 7.81 11.24
CA PRO A 162 12.93 8.72 11.17
C PRO A 162 13.25 9.41 12.51
N TYR A 163 12.27 9.63 13.37
CA TYR A 163 12.48 10.19 14.72
C TYR A 163 12.90 9.13 15.73
N VAL A 164 12.55 7.87 15.50
CA VAL A 164 12.82 6.77 16.44
C VAL A 164 14.15 6.09 16.16
N ILE A 165 14.43 5.78 14.88
CA ILE A 165 15.62 5.02 14.46
C ILE A 165 16.44 5.71 13.36
N GLY A 166 16.08 6.94 12.97
CA GLY A 166 16.80 7.70 11.93
C GLY A 166 16.53 7.23 10.50
N SER A 167 15.65 6.28 10.26
CA SER A 167 15.30 5.75 8.93
C SER A 167 13.80 5.56 8.78
N ALA A 168 13.27 5.79 7.57
CA ALA A 168 11.86 5.56 7.26
C ALA A 168 11.49 4.09 7.11
N TYR A 169 12.48 3.23 6.90
CA TYR A 169 12.34 1.78 6.73
C TYR A 169 13.47 1.07 7.48
N GLN A 170 13.15 -0.07 8.03
CA GLN A 170 14.11 -1.00 8.59
C GLN A 170 14.69 -1.89 7.47
N LYS A 171 15.93 -2.34 7.62
CA LYS A 171 16.47 -3.42 6.78
C LYS A 171 16.09 -4.76 7.41
N PRO A 172 15.40 -5.66 6.69
CA PRO A 172 15.05 -6.95 7.28
C PRO A 172 16.31 -7.78 7.54
N GLN A 173 16.47 -8.30 8.77
CA GLN A 173 17.54 -9.26 9.02
C GLN A 173 17.28 -10.56 8.23
N SER A 174 18.33 -11.33 7.98
CA SER A 174 18.18 -12.63 7.33
C SER A 174 17.31 -13.58 8.17
N PHE A 175 16.30 -14.21 7.55
CA PHE A 175 15.45 -15.18 8.23
C PHE A 175 16.23 -16.41 8.68
N GLU A 176 17.37 -16.73 8.03
CA GLU A 176 18.28 -17.78 8.48
C GLU A 176 18.76 -17.48 9.91
N ARG A 177 19.09 -16.21 10.23
CA ARG A 177 19.50 -15.81 11.58
C ARG A 177 18.36 -15.92 12.60
N VAL A 178 17.12 -15.64 12.14
CA VAL A 178 15.94 -15.84 13.00
C VAL A 178 15.76 -17.31 13.33
N LEU A 179 15.80 -18.21 12.35
CA LEU A 179 15.65 -19.65 12.57
C LEU A 179 16.77 -20.25 13.44
N GLU A 180 17.98 -19.74 13.29
CA GLU A 180 19.13 -20.20 14.07
C GLU A 180 19.05 -19.83 15.57
N SER A 181 18.50 -18.65 15.89
CA SER A 181 18.69 -18.04 17.19
C SER A 181 17.42 -17.69 17.95
N ALA A 182 16.28 -17.51 17.29
CA ALA A 182 15.03 -17.17 17.96
C ALA A 182 14.46 -18.36 18.78
N GLU A 183 13.78 -18.05 19.84
CA GLU A 183 12.99 -18.97 20.66
C GLU A 183 11.51 -18.63 20.61
N ARG A 184 11.21 -17.33 20.40
CA ARG A 184 9.87 -16.79 20.20
C ARG A 184 9.79 -15.96 18.94
N ILE A 185 8.67 -16.10 18.21
CA ILE A 185 8.30 -15.20 17.14
C ILE A 185 6.89 -14.72 17.40
N VAL A 186 6.72 -13.41 17.52
CA VAL A 186 5.42 -12.78 17.72
C VAL A 186 5.00 -12.09 16.42
N PHE A 187 3.92 -12.55 15.81
CA PHE A 187 3.27 -11.89 14.68
C PHE A 187 2.23 -10.88 15.21
N TRP A 188 2.60 -9.61 15.28
CA TRP A 188 1.74 -8.57 15.82
C TRP A 188 1.07 -7.78 14.69
N SER A 189 -0.25 -7.88 14.56
CA SER A 189 -1.02 -7.33 13.43
C SER A 189 -0.45 -7.70 12.06
N ALA A 190 0.23 -8.85 11.98
CA ALA A 190 0.90 -9.38 10.79
C ALA A 190 0.31 -10.72 10.37
N ASP A 191 0.16 -10.92 9.06
CA ASP A 191 -0.28 -12.18 8.47
C ASP A 191 0.56 -12.53 7.23
N PRO A 192 1.83 -12.97 7.41
CA PRO A 192 2.72 -13.32 6.30
C PRO A 192 2.16 -14.38 5.36
N ALA A 193 1.32 -15.30 5.87
CA ALA A 193 0.67 -16.31 5.03
C ALA A 193 -0.24 -15.72 3.94
N ILE A 194 -0.66 -14.44 4.08
CA ILE A 194 -1.42 -13.70 3.08
C ILE A 194 -0.52 -12.69 2.37
N THR A 195 0.35 -11.99 3.10
CA THR A 195 1.06 -10.83 2.54
C THR A 195 2.31 -11.20 1.76
N ASN A 196 2.97 -12.35 2.05
CA ASN A 196 4.17 -12.78 1.34
C ASN A 196 3.92 -13.38 -0.05
N ASP A 197 2.65 -13.43 -0.49
CA ASP A 197 2.28 -13.78 -1.86
C ASP A 197 2.73 -12.74 -2.91
N ILE A 198 3.11 -11.54 -2.47
CA ILE A 198 3.41 -10.40 -3.34
C ILE A 198 4.71 -9.69 -2.95
N ASP A 199 5.26 -8.97 -3.92
CA ASP A 199 6.35 -8.03 -3.69
C ASP A 199 6.15 -6.75 -4.53
N TRP A 200 6.87 -5.67 -4.21
CA TRP A 200 6.71 -4.38 -4.90
C TRP A 200 6.99 -4.44 -6.40
N PHE A 201 8.00 -5.19 -6.81
CA PHE A 201 8.23 -5.52 -8.23
C PHE A 201 7.60 -6.88 -8.55
N ALA A 202 8.35 -7.95 -8.32
CA ALA A 202 7.87 -9.31 -8.49
C ALA A 202 8.31 -10.16 -7.30
N SER A 203 7.39 -10.96 -6.76
CA SER A 203 7.71 -11.90 -5.69
C SER A 203 8.58 -13.04 -6.21
N THR A 204 9.52 -13.47 -5.40
CA THR A 204 10.26 -14.72 -5.58
C THR A 204 9.80 -15.80 -4.62
N HIS A 205 8.91 -15.45 -3.69
CA HIS A 205 8.43 -16.28 -2.58
C HIS A 205 9.59 -16.89 -1.76
N GLY A 206 10.77 -16.21 -1.77
CA GLY A 206 12.00 -16.70 -1.12
C GLY A 206 11.88 -16.88 0.38
N THR A 207 10.95 -16.17 1.04
CA THR A 207 10.70 -16.34 2.47
C THR A 207 9.77 -17.51 2.82
N SER A 208 9.03 -18.05 1.86
CA SER A 208 8.06 -19.14 2.10
C SER A 208 8.69 -20.41 2.69
N PRO A 209 9.91 -20.85 2.27
CA PRO A 209 10.59 -21.99 2.89
C PRO A 209 10.86 -21.79 4.38
N TYR A 210 11.22 -20.57 4.80
CA TYR A 210 11.52 -20.25 6.18
C TYR A 210 10.25 -20.28 7.05
N TYR A 211 9.13 -19.74 6.56
CA TYR A 211 7.85 -19.85 7.27
C TYR A 211 7.40 -21.30 7.38
N ASN A 212 7.60 -22.13 6.35
CA ASN A 212 7.31 -23.56 6.44
C ASN A 212 8.21 -24.29 7.46
N ALA A 213 9.45 -23.86 7.61
CA ALA A 213 10.36 -24.41 8.62
C ALA A 213 9.91 -24.12 10.07
N LEU A 214 9.03 -23.15 10.29
CA LEU A 214 8.43 -22.88 11.60
C LEU A 214 7.34 -23.90 11.98
N ILE A 215 6.77 -24.61 11.01
CA ILE A 215 5.73 -25.60 11.28
C ILE A 215 6.33 -26.72 12.12
N ASN A 216 5.81 -26.90 13.34
CA ASN A 216 6.33 -27.87 14.30
C ASN A 216 7.83 -27.71 14.63
N HIS A 217 8.37 -26.49 14.56
CA HIS A 217 9.78 -26.25 14.89
C HIS A 217 10.08 -26.67 16.33
N PRO A 218 11.16 -27.43 16.60
CA PRO A 218 11.38 -28.05 17.92
C PRO A 218 11.66 -27.03 19.04
N ARG A 219 12.22 -25.88 18.70
CA ARG A 219 12.66 -24.85 19.66
C ARG A 219 11.80 -23.58 19.59
N ILE A 220 11.41 -23.11 18.39
CA ILE A 220 10.71 -21.84 18.21
C ILE A 220 9.22 -22.03 18.49
N ARG A 221 8.67 -21.15 19.33
CA ARG A 221 7.23 -21.01 19.55
C ARG A 221 6.73 -19.73 18.89
N THR A 222 5.55 -19.80 18.28
CA THR A 222 4.94 -18.67 17.56
C THR A 222 3.66 -18.23 18.25
N VAL A 223 3.45 -16.90 18.30
CA VAL A 223 2.24 -16.27 18.85
C VAL A 223 1.76 -15.23 17.85
N CYS A 224 0.46 -15.19 17.59
CA CYS A 224 -0.19 -14.18 16.76
C CYS A 224 -1.07 -13.26 17.62
N ILE A 225 -0.78 -11.96 17.65
CA ILE A 225 -1.59 -10.93 18.33
C ILE A 225 -2.32 -10.14 17.27
N ASN A 226 -3.66 -10.31 17.16
CA ASN A 226 -4.42 -9.73 16.07
C ASN A 226 -5.93 -9.77 16.41
N PRO A 227 -6.75 -8.79 16.04
CA PRO A 227 -8.21 -8.84 16.24
C PRO A 227 -8.91 -9.92 15.41
N VAL A 228 -8.31 -10.31 14.28
CA VAL A 228 -8.78 -11.38 13.40
C VAL A 228 -7.80 -12.53 13.48
N LYS A 229 -8.26 -13.77 13.59
CA LYS A 229 -7.39 -14.94 13.58
C LYS A 229 -6.62 -15.02 12.24
N PRO A 230 -5.29 -14.82 12.24
CA PRO A 230 -4.53 -14.81 11.00
C PRO A 230 -4.44 -16.20 10.36
N LEU A 231 -4.35 -16.24 9.03
CA LEU A 231 -4.03 -17.48 8.30
C LEU A 231 -2.66 -18.04 8.72
N THR A 232 -1.73 -17.16 9.08
CA THR A 232 -0.43 -17.54 9.67
C THR A 232 -0.61 -18.35 10.95
N ALA A 233 -1.54 -17.99 11.83
CA ALA A 233 -1.81 -18.75 13.06
C ALA A 233 -2.33 -20.17 12.75
N GLU A 234 -3.18 -20.29 11.74
CA GLU A 234 -3.71 -21.58 11.30
C GLU A 234 -2.61 -22.46 10.69
N LYS A 235 -1.83 -21.93 9.75
CA LYS A 235 -0.76 -22.66 9.05
C LYS A 235 0.37 -23.10 9.97
N LEU A 236 0.74 -22.27 10.93
CA LEU A 236 1.85 -22.58 11.86
C LEU A 236 1.41 -23.27 13.16
N GLY A 237 0.10 -23.39 13.41
CA GLY A 237 -0.41 -23.86 14.69
C GLY A 237 -0.07 -22.90 15.85
N SER A 238 0.03 -21.61 15.56
CA SER A 238 0.38 -20.57 16.54
C SER A 238 -0.74 -20.32 17.54
N ALA A 239 -0.38 -19.96 18.77
CA ALA A 239 -1.31 -19.39 19.72
C ALA A 239 -1.86 -18.07 19.15
N TRP A 240 -3.17 -17.85 19.27
CA TRP A 240 -3.80 -16.60 18.89
C TRP A 240 -4.25 -15.83 20.13
N VAL A 241 -3.76 -14.59 20.28
CA VAL A 241 -4.17 -13.66 21.31
C VAL A 241 -5.07 -12.60 20.64
N PRO A 242 -6.39 -12.70 20.80
CA PRO A 242 -7.32 -11.75 20.24
C PRO A 242 -7.23 -10.42 20.99
N VAL A 243 -6.94 -9.34 20.27
CA VAL A 243 -6.89 -7.97 20.81
C VAL A 243 -7.99 -7.13 20.19
N ARG A 244 -8.59 -6.21 20.94
CA ARG A 244 -9.56 -5.25 20.39
C ARG A 244 -8.89 -4.36 19.37
N PRO A 245 -9.53 -4.08 18.19
CA PRO A 245 -8.95 -3.23 17.16
C PRO A 245 -8.53 -1.86 17.69
N GLY A 246 -7.30 -1.43 17.36
CA GLY A 246 -6.76 -0.11 17.72
C GLY A 246 -6.28 0.04 19.17
N THR A 247 -6.17 -1.07 19.92
CA THR A 247 -5.72 -1.03 21.34
C THR A 247 -4.35 -1.69 21.54
N ASP A 248 -3.63 -1.94 20.49
CA ASP A 248 -2.32 -2.59 20.49
C ASP A 248 -1.31 -1.86 21.38
N THR A 249 -1.28 -0.53 21.35
CA THR A 249 -0.38 0.29 22.17
C THR A 249 -0.69 0.18 23.67
N ALA A 250 -1.95 0.06 24.05
CA ALA A 250 -2.34 -0.18 25.44
C ALA A 250 -1.85 -1.56 25.92
N LEU A 251 -1.96 -2.60 25.06
CA LEU A 251 -1.45 -3.92 25.36
C LEU A 251 0.09 -3.90 25.54
N MET A 252 0.83 -3.22 24.66
CA MET A 252 2.28 -3.08 24.77
C MET A 252 2.70 -2.34 26.06
N LEU A 253 1.98 -1.28 26.45
CA LEU A 253 2.20 -0.56 27.69
C LEU A 253 2.03 -1.49 28.91
N GLY A 254 0.95 -2.29 28.93
CA GLY A 254 0.74 -3.27 30.02
C GLY A 254 1.84 -4.35 30.08
N ILE A 255 2.38 -4.76 28.92
CA ILE A 255 3.53 -5.69 28.88
C ILE A 255 4.78 -5.01 29.42
N ILE A 256 5.09 -3.76 29.04
CA ILE A 256 6.24 -3.00 29.54
C ILE A 256 6.14 -2.80 31.06
N TYR A 257 4.96 -2.45 31.56
CA TYR A 257 4.73 -2.36 33.00
C TYR A 257 5.03 -3.67 33.73
N ALA A 258 4.53 -4.80 33.17
CA ALA A 258 4.78 -6.13 33.76
C ALA A 258 6.25 -6.55 33.71
N LEU A 259 6.99 -6.17 32.64
CA LEU A 259 8.44 -6.39 32.55
C LEU A 259 9.19 -5.68 33.68
N GLU A 260 8.81 -4.44 33.98
CA GLU A 260 9.38 -3.66 35.09
C GLU A 260 9.06 -4.28 36.46
N GLU A 261 7.80 -4.64 36.71
CA GLU A 261 7.41 -5.32 37.98
C GLU A 261 8.18 -6.63 38.21
N ALA A 262 8.44 -7.38 37.12
CA ALA A 262 9.15 -8.66 37.18
C ALA A 262 10.69 -8.52 37.15
N ASN A 263 11.22 -7.31 37.04
CA ASN A 263 12.64 -7.02 36.82
C ASN A 263 13.23 -7.76 35.58
N LEU A 264 12.45 -7.82 34.48
CA LEU A 264 12.82 -8.43 33.21
C LEU A 264 13.19 -7.39 32.12
N ALA A 265 13.02 -6.10 32.39
CA ALA A 265 13.45 -5.04 31.47
C ALA A 265 14.99 -4.91 31.46
N ASP A 266 15.59 -4.77 30.27
CA ASP A 266 17.04 -4.59 30.09
C ASP A 266 17.45 -3.13 30.28
N HIS A 267 17.63 -2.72 31.53
CA HIS A 267 18.03 -1.35 31.89
C HIS A 267 19.41 -0.97 31.37
N GLU A 268 20.31 -1.93 31.15
CA GLU A 268 21.65 -1.64 30.61
C GLU A 268 21.54 -1.27 29.11
N PHE A 269 20.73 -2.01 28.35
CA PHE A 269 20.45 -1.65 26.95
C PHE A 269 19.72 -0.30 26.87
N LEU A 270 18.70 -0.08 27.68
CA LEU A 270 17.96 1.18 27.72
C LEU A 270 18.88 2.36 27.95
N LYS A 271 19.75 2.31 28.95
CA LYS A 271 20.68 3.37 29.31
C LYS A 271 21.71 3.66 28.20
N THR A 272 22.23 2.63 27.57
CA THR A 272 23.33 2.78 26.62
C THR A 272 22.85 3.07 25.20
N HIS A 273 21.70 2.53 24.75
CA HIS A 273 21.25 2.55 23.38
C HIS A 273 19.99 3.39 23.13
N THR A 274 19.34 3.91 24.18
CA THR A 274 18.13 4.70 24.01
C THR A 274 18.25 6.09 24.59
N GLU A 275 17.36 6.99 24.17
CA GLU A 275 17.20 8.35 24.71
C GLU A 275 15.80 8.49 25.30
N GLY A 276 15.72 9.02 26.54
CA GLY A 276 14.51 9.42 27.23
C GLY A 276 13.64 8.29 27.78
N TRP A 277 14.20 7.11 27.97
CA TRP A 277 13.46 5.96 28.49
C TRP A 277 12.97 6.17 29.95
N GLU A 278 13.68 6.94 30.78
CA GLU A 278 13.28 7.23 32.16
C GLU A 278 11.97 8.05 32.21
N GLY A 279 11.86 9.09 31.37
CA GLY A 279 10.65 9.89 31.23
C GLY A 279 9.48 9.04 30.76
N PHE A 280 9.69 8.21 29.74
CA PHE A 280 8.68 7.28 29.27
C PHE A 280 8.28 6.27 30.36
N LEU A 281 9.22 5.73 31.13
CA LEU A 281 8.92 4.83 32.24
C LEU A 281 8.08 5.53 33.33
N ALA A 282 8.36 6.79 33.61
CA ALA A 282 7.54 7.59 34.54
C ALA A 282 6.08 7.68 34.08
N TYR A 283 5.85 7.86 32.76
CA TYR A 283 4.51 7.81 32.17
C TYR A 283 3.87 6.39 32.33
N VAL A 284 4.61 5.32 32.04
CA VAL A 284 4.13 3.93 32.19
C VAL A 284 3.70 3.65 33.64
N MET A 285 4.53 4.09 34.60
CA MET A 285 4.27 3.90 36.02
C MET A 285 3.20 4.83 36.60
N GLY A 286 2.63 5.74 35.76
CA GLY A 286 1.59 6.68 36.18
C GLY A 286 2.09 7.86 37.00
N GLN A 287 3.36 8.17 36.98
CA GLN A 287 3.93 9.30 37.75
C GLN A 287 3.62 10.65 37.10
N GLU A 288 3.35 10.67 35.77
CA GLU A 288 3.04 11.89 35.05
C GLU A 288 1.54 12.24 35.07
N ASP A 289 0.67 11.25 34.91
CA ASP A 289 -0.77 11.44 34.71
C ASP A 289 -1.64 10.80 35.81
N GLY A 290 -0.99 10.22 36.84
CA GLY A 290 -1.69 9.53 37.94
C GLY A 290 -2.34 8.21 37.55
N CYS A 291 -2.08 7.69 36.35
CA CYS A 291 -2.69 6.48 35.80
C CYS A 291 -1.62 5.44 35.44
N PRO A 292 -1.28 4.49 36.33
CA PRO A 292 -0.38 3.38 35.99
C PRO A 292 -0.90 2.54 34.83
N LYS A 293 -0.07 2.29 33.83
CA LYS A 293 -0.44 1.50 32.63
C LYS A 293 -0.31 0.00 32.93
N SER A 294 -0.86 -0.42 34.08
CA SER A 294 -0.76 -1.79 34.61
C SER A 294 -1.38 -2.82 33.67
N PRO A 295 -1.05 -4.12 33.83
CA PRO A 295 -1.72 -5.18 33.11
C PRO A 295 -3.24 -5.19 33.24
N SER A 296 -3.78 -4.80 34.41
CA SER A 296 -5.22 -4.64 34.62
C SER A 296 -5.80 -3.50 33.78
N TRP A 297 -5.15 -2.32 33.79
CA TRP A 297 -5.52 -1.20 32.93
C TRP A 297 -5.50 -1.58 31.44
N ALA A 298 -4.45 -2.28 31.00
CA ALA A 298 -4.34 -2.74 29.63
C ALA A 298 -5.39 -3.80 29.27
N ALA A 299 -5.77 -4.66 30.21
CA ALA A 299 -6.82 -5.66 30.01
C ALA A 299 -8.19 -5.04 29.78
N ASP A 300 -8.54 -4.00 30.54
CA ASP A 300 -9.81 -3.27 30.38
C ASP A 300 -9.93 -2.65 28.98
N ILE A 301 -8.86 -2.11 28.44
CA ILE A 301 -8.81 -1.49 27.12
C ILE A 301 -8.73 -2.53 26.01
N SER A 302 -7.73 -3.42 26.07
CA SER A 302 -7.40 -4.34 24.97
C SER A 302 -8.32 -5.57 24.90
N GLY A 303 -9.00 -5.90 26.01
CA GLY A 303 -9.78 -7.12 26.13
C GLY A 303 -8.91 -8.38 26.31
N VAL A 304 -7.60 -8.24 26.37
CA VAL A 304 -6.67 -9.36 26.66
C VAL A 304 -6.61 -9.54 28.18
N PRO A 305 -6.86 -10.74 28.72
CA PRO A 305 -6.87 -10.96 30.17
C PRO A 305 -5.53 -10.58 30.83
N GLU A 306 -5.56 -9.95 32.01
CA GLU A 306 -4.38 -9.55 32.78
C GLU A 306 -3.35 -10.69 32.92
N ALA A 307 -3.83 -11.91 33.25
CA ALA A 307 -2.96 -13.08 33.37
C ALA A 307 -2.21 -13.40 32.05
N THR A 308 -2.85 -13.18 30.91
CA THR A 308 -2.22 -13.36 29.59
C THR A 308 -1.19 -12.27 29.33
N ILE A 309 -1.45 -11.02 29.71
CA ILE A 309 -0.50 -9.90 29.58
C ILE A 309 0.76 -10.17 30.39
N ARG A 310 0.62 -10.62 31.65
CA ARG A 310 1.73 -10.99 32.53
C ARG A 310 2.52 -12.18 31.98
N ALA A 311 1.83 -13.20 31.48
CA ALA A 311 2.47 -14.37 30.87
C ALA A 311 3.24 -13.99 29.57
N LEU A 312 2.70 -13.09 28.75
CA LEU A 312 3.43 -12.55 27.59
C LEU A 312 4.69 -11.79 28.03
N ALA A 313 4.61 -10.91 29.04
CA ALA A 313 5.76 -10.18 29.53
C ALA A 313 6.88 -11.12 30.02
N GLU A 314 6.53 -12.16 30.82
CA GLU A 314 7.48 -13.17 31.29
C GLU A 314 8.09 -13.97 30.12
N ASP A 315 7.26 -14.45 29.19
CA ASP A 315 7.72 -15.26 28.05
C ASP A 315 8.63 -14.46 27.11
N LEU A 316 8.28 -13.20 26.79
CA LEU A 316 9.08 -12.34 25.92
C LEU A 316 10.37 -11.86 26.61
N GLY A 317 10.33 -11.57 27.91
CA GLY A 317 11.49 -11.09 28.69
C GLY A 317 12.52 -12.16 28.99
N THR A 318 12.13 -13.44 28.97
CA THR A 318 13.03 -14.57 29.33
C THR A 318 13.57 -15.34 28.12
N HIS A 319 13.05 -15.09 26.90
CA HIS A 319 13.43 -15.80 25.69
C HIS A 319 13.92 -14.86 24.59
N ARG A 320 14.75 -15.41 23.67
CA ARG A 320 15.16 -14.71 22.45
C ARG A 320 13.94 -14.51 21.54
N THR A 321 13.47 -13.25 21.42
CA THR A 321 12.19 -12.91 20.79
C THR A 321 12.38 -12.05 19.56
N THR A 322 11.81 -12.48 18.43
CA THR A 322 11.60 -11.63 17.22
C THR A 322 10.16 -11.14 17.20
N LEU A 323 9.97 -9.81 17.25
CA LEU A 323 8.68 -9.16 17.03
C LEU A 323 8.51 -8.86 15.54
N ILE A 324 7.54 -9.47 14.87
CA ILE A 324 7.19 -9.18 13.47
C ILE A 324 5.91 -8.36 13.45
N THR A 325 5.99 -7.11 13.01
CA THR A 325 4.84 -6.21 12.97
C THR A 325 4.29 -6.06 11.57
N GLY A 326 2.96 -6.06 11.43
CA GLY A 326 2.28 -5.74 10.18
C GLY A 326 2.00 -4.24 10.06
N TRP A 327 1.65 -3.80 8.85
CA TRP A 327 1.32 -2.39 8.57
C TRP A 327 -0.16 -2.06 8.79
N GLY A 328 -0.99 -3.02 9.17
CA GLY A 328 -2.44 -2.84 9.35
C GLY A 328 -2.80 -1.90 10.50
N ALA A 329 -2.23 -2.14 11.68
CA ALA A 329 -2.56 -1.40 12.91
C ALA A 329 -2.26 0.11 12.83
N GLN A 330 -1.26 0.53 12.05
CA GLN A 330 -0.93 1.95 11.91
C GLN A 330 -1.88 2.71 10.96
N ARG A 331 -2.82 2.04 10.25
CA ARG A 331 -3.87 2.69 9.43
C ARG A 331 -5.10 3.02 10.27
N ALA A 332 -4.89 3.48 11.48
CA ALA A 332 -5.88 3.89 12.44
C ALA A 332 -5.56 5.29 12.94
N GLN A 333 -6.50 5.95 13.60
CA GLN A 333 -6.21 7.21 14.29
C GLN A 333 -5.09 6.98 15.31
N PHE A 334 -4.13 7.88 15.38
CA PHE A 334 -2.90 7.77 16.18
C PHE A 334 -1.98 6.61 15.76
N GLY A 335 -2.00 6.23 14.49
CA GLY A 335 -1.28 5.07 13.96
C GLY A 335 0.25 5.13 14.11
N GLU A 336 0.84 6.31 14.27
CA GLU A 336 2.26 6.54 14.58
C GLU A 336 2.69 5.82 15.85
N GLN A 337 1.77 5.71 16.82
CA GLN A 337 2.03 5.14 18.13
C GLN A 337 2.36 3.64 18.08
N PHE A 338 1.79 2.91 17.11
CA PHE A 338 1.96 1.46 17.03
C PHE A 338 3.41 1.05 16.82
N HIS A 339 4.07 1.54 15.78
CA HIS A 339 5.47 1.15 15.51
C HIS A 339 6.46 1.78 16.49
N TRP A 340 6.20 3.00 16.95
CA TRP A 340 7.02 3.61 17.99
C TRP A 340 6.98 2.79 19.28
N MET A 341 5.80 2.41 19.73
CA MET A 341 5.61 1.56 20.92
C MET A 341 6.25 0.17 20.74
N ALA A 342 6.15 -0.40 19.52
CA ALA A 342 6.76 -1.70 19.23
C ALA A 342 8.30 -1.67 19.30
N PHE A 343 8.94 -0.60 18.78
CA PHE A 343 10.37 -0.38 18.97
C PHE A 343 10.73 -0.15 20.43
N THR A 344 9.90 0.60 21.16
CA THR A 344 10.07 0.81 22.60
C THR A 344 9.99 -0.50 23.38
N LEU A 345 8.99 -1.34 23.12
CA LEU A 345 8.88 -2.67 23.72
C LEU A 345 10.13 -3.53 23.40
N ALA A 346 10.58 -3.55 22.14
CA ALA A 346 11.79 -4.27 21.75
C ALA A 346 13.05 -3.74 22.44
N ALA A 347 13.11 -2.44 22.76
CA ALA A 347 14.20 -1.83 23.53
C ALA A 347 14.15 -2.26 25.00
N PHE A 348 12.97 -2.30 25.64
CA PHE A 348 12.81 -2.80 27.00
C PHE A 348 13.18 -4.30 27.12
N LEU A 349 12.94 -5.08 26.07
CA LEU A 349 13.43 -6.47 26.00
C LEU A 349 14.95 -6.57 25.77
N GLY A 350 15.65 -5.47 25.43
CA GLY A 350 17.09 -5.43 25.21
C GLY A 350 17.60 -6.26 24.03
N GLN A 351 16.75 -6.58 23.03
CA GLN A 351 17.09 -7.59 22.02
C GLN A 351 17.33 -7.03 20.62
N ILE A 352 17.20 -5.69 20.41
CA ILE A 352 17.50 -5.04 19.14
C ILE A 352 18.99 -5.23 18.79
N GLY A 353 19.27 -5.62 17.55
CA GLY A 353 20.64 -5.90 17.08
C GLY A 353 21.18 -7.28 17.43
N LEU A 354 20.36 -8.17 18.02
CA LEU A 354 20.73 -9.55 18.28
C LEU A 354 20.21 -10.50 17.18
N PRO A 355 20.98 -11.53 16.78
CA PRO A 355 20.48 -12.55 15.87
C PRO A 355 19.22 -13.21 16.44
N GLY A 356 18.15 -13.26 15.65
CA GLY A 356 16.85 -13.82 16.07
C GLY A 356 16.15 -13.04 17.18
N GLY A 357 16.57 -11.81 17.48
CA GLY A 357 15.96 -10.92 18.45
C GLY A 357 15.47 -9.61 17.84
N GLY A 358 14.81 -8.78 18.67
CA GLY A 358 14.36 -7.43 18.31
C GLY A 358 13.08 -7.39 17.48
N ILE A 359 12.97 -6.40 16.61
CA ILE A 359 11.76 -6.09 15.84
C ILE A 359 12.04 -6.15 14.35
N GLN A 360 11.04 -6.59 13.56
CA GLN A 360 11.04 -6.64 12.11
C GLN A 360 9.74 -6.03 11.57
N THR A 361 9.82 -4.87 10.91
CA THR A 361 8.67 -4.15 10.37
C THR A 361 8.39 -4.45 8.90
N GLU A 362 9.34 -5.13 8.22
CA GLU A 362 9.30 -5.35 6.77
C GLU A 362 8.95 -6.81 6.37
N TYR A 363 8.85 -7.75 7.31
CA TYR A 363 8.58 -9.19 7.04
C TYR A 363 7.15 -9.48 6.56
N HIS A 364 6.63 -8.64 5.66
CA HIS A 364 5.26 -8.76 5.12
C HIS A 364 5.22 -8.77 3.59
N THR A 365 6.37 -8.97 2.93
CA THR A 365 6.47 -9.17 1.48
C THR A 365 7.26 -10.44 1.16
N GLY A 366 7.13 -10.95 -0.06
CA GLY A 366 7.65 -12.26 -0.47
C GLY A 366 9.17 -12.43 -0.41
N SER A 367 9.92 -11.33 -0.34
CA SER A 367 11.39 -11.36 -0.25
C SER A 367 11.96 -10.77 1.03
N ALA A 368 11.14 -10.23 1.93
CA ALA A 368 11.63 -9.60 3.14
C ALA A 368 12.07 -10.63 4.17
N GLY A 369 13.39 -10.65 4.45
CA GLY A 369 14.04 -11.67 5.27
C GLY A 369 14.70 -12.78 4.46
N ASP A 370 14.46 -12.87 3.15
CA ASP A 370 15.28 -13.69 2.25
C ASP A 370 16.71 -13.11 2.22
N PRO A 371 17.77 -13.91 2.33
CA PRO A 371 19.13 -13.41 2.34
C PRO A 371 19.48 -12.56 1.12
N ALA A 372 20.03 -11.39 1.35
CA ALA A 372 20.37 -10.47 0.26
C ALA A 372 21.44 -11.05 -0.68
N THR A 373 21.27 -10.76 -1.96
CA THR A 373 22.22 -11.13 -3.02
C THR A 373 23.11 -9.94 -3.41
N ALA A 374 24.07 -10.14 -4.29
CA ALA A 374 24.82 -9.08 -4.95
C ALA A 374 24.06 -8.46 -6.16
N GLY A 375 22.82 -8.85 -6.40
CA GLY A 375 22.00 -8.35 -7.51
C GLY A 375 21.75 -6.85 -7.42
N PRO A 376 21.66 -6.14 -8.56
CA PRO A 376 21.39 -4.72 -8.59
C PRO A 376 19.90 -4.40 -8.40
N TYR A 377 19.63 -3.20 -7.94
CA TYR A 377 18.29 -2.61 -7.99
C TYR A 377 17.98 -2.12 -9.42
N ILE A 378 16.80 -2.43 -9.94
CA ILE A 378 16.33 -1.93 -11.24
C ILE A 378 15.58 -0.61 -11.01
N PRO A 379 16.16 0.54 -11.40
CA PRO A 379 15.54 1.83 -11.16
C PRO A 379 14.41 2.10 -12.16
N ASN A 380 13.41 2.85 -11.69
CA ASN A 380 12.44 3.48 -12.59
C ASN A 380 13.11 4.57 -13.44
N LEU A 381 12.39 5.05 -14.49
CA LEU A 381 12.80 6.23 -15.22
C LEU A 381 13.03 7.43 -14.27
N PRO A 382 14.10 8.21 -14.51
CA PRO A 382 14.35 9.39 -13.70
C PRO A 382 13.24 10.44 -13.89
N VAL A 383 12.78 11.01 -12.79
CA VAL A 383 11.85 12.15 -12.82
C VAL A 383 12.66 13.43 -12.56
N PRO A 384 12.62 14.42 -13.46
CA PRO A 384 13.30 15.69 -13.24
C PRO A 384 12.89 16.34 -11.91
N LYS A 385 13.83 17.05 -11.28
CA LYS A 385 13.51 17.82 -10.07
C LYS A 385 12.48 18.90 -10.41
N VAL A 386 11.39 18.92 -9.67
CA VAL A 386 10.37 19.97 -9.80
C VAL A 386 10.91 21.25 -9.18
N PRO A 387 10.89 22.38 -9.89
CA PRO A 387 11.30 23.66 -9.33
C PRO A 387 10.46 24.01 -8.09
N ALA A 388 11.04 24.67 -7.12
CA ALA A 388 10.31 25.23 -5.99
C ALA A 388 9.24 26.22 -6.48
N ILE A 389 8.13 26.37 -5.75
CA ILE A 389 7.16 27.44 -6.03
C ILE A 389 7.91 28.78 -5.85
N PRO A 390 7.85 29.68 -6.84
CA PRO A 390 8.46 31.01 -6.67
C PRO A 390 7.82 31.72 -5.47
N PRO A 391 8.60 32.45 -4.66
CA PRO A 391 8.07 33.24 -3.54
C PRO A 391 7.02 34.30 -3.97
N SER A 392 7.01 34.68 -5.27
CA SER A 392 6.08 35.66 -5.85
C SER A 392 4.63 35.17 -5.97
N HIS A 393 4.34 33.90 -5.66
CA HIS A 393 2.99 33.34 -5.72
C HIS A 393 2.60 32.66 -4.41
N PRO A 394 2.51 33.38 -3.28
CA PRO A 394 2.16 32.80 -1.99
C PRO A 394 0.75 32.17 -2.00
N ASP A 395 -0.15 32.63 -2.86
CA ASP A 395 -1.54 32.16 -2.95
C ASP A 395 -1.68 30.81 -3.67
N GLN A 396 -0.62 30.28 -4.26
CA GLN A 396 -0.66 29.02 -4.99
C GLN A 396 -0.58 27.77 -4.09
N GLY A 397 -0.34 27.94 -2.79
CA GLY A 397 -0.25 26.84 -1.82
C GLY A 397 1.01 25.99 -1.98
N SER A 398 1.07 24.91 -1.23
CA SER A 398 2.20 24.00 -1.22
C SER A 398 2.20 23.07 -2.44
N ARG A 399 3.37 22.79 -3.03
CA ARG A 399 3.51 21.76 -4.08
C ARG A 399 3.54 20.35 -3.55
N VAL A 400 3.53 20.18 -2.24
CA VAL A 400 3.49 18.88 -1.58
C VAL A 400 2.34 18.90 -0.61
N ILE A 401 1.48 17.89 -0.68
CA ILE A 401 0.41 17.66 0.27
C ILE A 401 0.48 16.21 0.79
N PRO A 402 0.06 15.92 2.02
CA PRO A 402 -0.09 14.53 2.45
C PRO A 402 -1.09 13.81 1.52
N ILE A 403 -0.69 12.69 0.92
CA ILE A 403 -1.53 11.99 -0.07
C ILE A 403 -2.90 11.60 0.49
N ALA A 404 -2.98 11.22 1.75
CA ALA A 404 -4.24 10.86 2.40
C ALA A 404 -5.14 12.08 2.71
N ARG A 405 -4.64 13.31 2.50
CA ARG A 405 -5.41 14.56 2.63
C ARG A 405 -5.81 15.16 1.26
N PHE A 406 -5.71 14.37 0.21
CA PHE A 406 -6.04 14.78 -1.15
C PHE A 406 -7.48 15.29 -1.28
N VAL A 407 -8.45 14.61 -0.71
CA VAL A 407 -9.87 15.02 -0.71
C VAL A 407 -10.07 16.31 0.08
N ASP A 408 -9.47 16.40 1.27
CA ASP A 408 -9.52 17.60 2.11
C ASP A 408 -8.90 18.82 1.37
N CYS A 409 -7.85 18.59 0.58
CA CYS A 409 -7.24 19.62 -0.25
C CYS A 409 -8.18 20.13 -1.37
N ILE A 410 -8.94 19.24 -2.01
CA ILE A 410 -9.91 19.65 -3.04
C ILE A 410 -11.05 20.46 -2.42
N GLU A 411 -11.56 20.03 -1.26
CA GLU A 411 -12.71 20.68 -0.61
C GLU A 411 -12.35 22.01 0.07
N HIS A 412 -11.09 22.17 0.51
CA HIS A 412 -10.67 23.31 1.34
C HIS A 412 -9.39 24.00 0.85
N PRO A 413 -9.39 24.53 -0.39
CA PRO A 413 -8.24 25.30 -0.88
C PRO A 413 -7.87 26.44 0.09
N GLY A 414 -6.57 26.65 0.30
CA GLY A 414 -6.06 27.69 1.21
C GLY A 414 -6.04 27.28 2.68
N LYS A 415 -6.62 26.15 3.07
CA LYS A 415 -6.53 25.64 4.46
C LYS A 415 -5.07 25.32 4.80
N VAL A 416 -4.66 25.75 5.98
CA VAL A 416 -3.34 25.44 6.53
C VAL A 416 -3.46 24.26 7.49
N ILE A 417 -2.61 23.25 7.34
CA ILE A 417 -2.54 22.08 8.21
C ILE A 417 -1.12 21.88 8.73
N ASP A 418 -1.00 21.17 9.84
CA ASP A 418 0.27 20.65 10.33
C ASP A 418 0.62 19.36 9.58
N PHE A 419 1.91 19.20 9.24
CA PHE A 419 2.44 18.00 8.64
C PHE A 419 3.93 17.88 8.89
N ASN A 420 4.34 16.90 9.68
CA ASN A 420 5.75 16.56 9.92
C ASN A 420 6.62 17.75 10.38
N GLY A 421 6.06 18.60 11.25
CA GLY A 421 6.73 19.78 11.80
C GLY A 421 6.63 21.03 10.92
N GLU A 422 5.94 20.97 9.80
CA GLU A 422 5.76 22.07 8.86
C GLU A 422 4.28 22.48 8.77
N LYS A 423 4.05 23.72 8.34
CA LYS A 423 2.71 24.20 7.96
C LYS A 423 2.54 24.06 6.45
N ILE A 424 1.56 23.27 6.02
CA ILE A 424 1.22 23.05 4.62
C ILE A 424 -0.06 23.83 4.28
N THR A 425 0.00 24.67 3.24
CA THR A 425 -1.18 25.35 2.71
C THR A 425 -1.72 24.58 1.51
N TYR A 426 -2.99 24.21 1.51
CA TYR A 426 -3.60 23.49 0.40
C TYR A 426 -3.71 24.36 -0.85
N PRO A 427 -3.20 23.91 -2.01
CA PRO A 427 -3.38 24.58 -3.29
C PRO A 427 -4.81 24.39 -3.81
N THR A 428 -5.21 25.23 -4.76
CA THR A 428 -6.45 25.05 -5.53
C THR A 428 -6.18 24.12 -6.71
N ILE A 429 -6.53 22.83 -6.57
CA ILE A 429 -6.38 21.84 -7.63
C ILE A 429 -7.49 22.01 -8.66
N ARG A 430 -7.11 22.08 -9.96
CA ARG A 430 -8.02 22.25 -11.10
C ARG A 430 -7.91 21.13 -12.13
N LEU A 431 -6.77 20.44 -12.17
CA LEU A 431 -6.51 19.35 -13.08
C LEU A 431 -6.00 18.13 -12.30
N LEU A 432 -6.60 16.98 -12.56
CA LEU A 432 -6.11 15.68 -12.13
C LEU A 432 -5.55 14.92 -13.33
N VAL A 433 -4.28 14.50 -13.25
CA VAL A 433 -3.69 13.55 -14.21
C VAL A 433 -3.32 12.29 -13.44
N TRP A 434 -4.05 11.22 -13.70
CA TRP A 434 -3.96 9.97 -12.93
C TRP A 434 -3.49 8.82 -13.82
N GLY A 435 -2.32 8.26 -13.53
CA GLY A 435 -1.73 7.16 -14.29
C GLY A 435 -1.81 5.85 -13.51
N GLY A 436 -2.84 5.06 -13.75
CA GLY A 436 -3.13 3.83 -13.00
C GLY A 436 -3.51 4.06 -11.54
N GLY A 437 -3.97 3.03 -10.86
CA GLY A 437 -4.43 3.08 -9.46
C GLY A 437 -5.88 3.54 -9.31
N ASN A 438 -6.52 3.11 -8.21
CA ASN A 438 -7.94 3.27 -8.02
C ASN A 438 -8.25 3.91 -6.64
N PRO A 439 -8.17 5.25 -6.50
CA PRO A 439 -8.43 5.94 -5.24
C PRO A 439 -9.80 5.64 -4.64
N PHE A 440 -10.80 5.33 -5.46
CA PHE A 440 -12.13 4.93 -4.98
C PHE A 440 -12.14 3.59 -4.19
N THR A 441 -11.00 2.88 -4.13
CA THR A 441 -10.85 1.69 -3.29
C THR A 441 -9.88 1.85 -2.12
N HIS A 442 -9.05 2.91 -2.10
CA HIS A 442 -8.08 3.08 -1.02
C HIS A 442 -8.20 4.41 -0.24
N GLN A 443 -8.94 5.38 -0.75
CA GLN A 443 -9.24 6.59 -0.02
C GLN A 443 -10.41 6.34 0.95
N PRO A 444 -10.24 6.61 2.25
CA PRO A 444 -11.34 6.56 3.21
C PRO A 444 -12.48 7.53 2.85
N ASP A 445 -13.69 7.25 3.32
CA ASP A 445 -14.91 7.98 2.98
C ASP A 445 -15.06 8.18 1.45
N THR A 446 -15.23 7.04 0.76
CA THR A 446 -15.36 7.04 -0.70
C THR A 446 -16.52 7.92 -1.20
N MET A 447 -17.59 8.07 -0.39
CA MET A 447 -18.69 8.96 -0.70
C MET A 447 -18.26 10.44 -0.68
N ARG A 448 -17.35 10.82 0.23
CA ARG A 448 -16.74 12.15 0.26
C ARG A 448 -15.83 12.36 -0.94
N LEU A 449 -15.01 11.35 -1.29
CA LEU A 449 -14.16 11.37 -2.49
C LEU A 449 -15.00 11.60 -3.75
N GLU A 450 -16.11 10.88 -3.89
CA GLU A 450 -17.00 11.01 -5.05
C GLU A 450 -17.55 12.42 -5.18
N ARG A 451 -18.02 13.03 -4.08
CA ARG A 451 -18.48 14.43 -4.08
C ARG A 451 -17.36 15.39 -4.48
N ALA A 452 -16.16 15.23 -3.91
CA ALA A 452 -15.00 16.06 -4.24
C ALA A 452 -14.59 15.91 -5.72
N TRP A 453 -14.63 14.70 -6.25
CA TRP A 453 -14.31 14.42 -7.66
C TRP A 453 -15.32 15.05 -8.64
N ARG A 454 -16.57 15.22 -8.21
CA ARG A 454 -17.62 15.93 -8.94
C ARG A 454 -17.59 17.44 -8.78
N SER A 455 -16.59 18.01 -8.09
CA SER A 455 -16.45 19.46 -7.94
C SER A 455 -16.21 20.15 -9.29
N GLU A 456 -16.91 21.25 -9.56
CA GLU A 456 -16.70 22.10 -10.73
C GLU A 456 -15.34 22.83 -10.67
N GLN A 457 -14.70 22.89 -9.50
CA GLN A 457 -13.33 23.37 -9.36
C GLN A 457 -12.35 22.53 -10.21
N LEU A 458 -12.61 21.24 -10.36
CA LEU A 458 -11.83 20.35 -11.22
C LEU A 458 -12.26 20.55 -12.68
N GLU A 459 -11.46 21.29 -13.45
CA GLU A 459 -11.76 21.62 -14.84
C GLU A 459 -11.57 20.43 -15.77
N ALA A 460 -10.63 19.52 -15.45
CA ALA A 460 -10.45 18.25 -16.15
C ALA A 460 -9.88 17.14 -15.25
N THR A 461 -10.27 15.90 -15.56
CA THR A 461 -9.73 14.69 -14.98
C THR A 461 -9.31 13.74 -16.10
N ILE A 462 -8.00 13.47 -16.21
CA ILE A 462 -7.39 12.60 -17.23
C ILE A 462 -6.88 11.34 -16.55
N VAL A 463 -7.31 10.19 -17.04
CA VAL A 463 -6.92 8.88 -16.48
C VAL A 463 -6.30 8.01 -17.56
N ILE A 464 -5.12 7.47 -17.30
CA ILE A 464 -4.47 6.43 -18.10
C ILE A 464 -4.70 5.11 -17.36
N GLU A 465 -5.47 4.20 -17.92
CA GLU A 465 -5.90 3.01 -17.19
C GLU A 465 -6.13 1.81 -18.12
N THR A 466 -5.92 0.62 -17.58
CA THR A 466 -6.13 -0.65 -18.26
C THR A 466 -7.57 -1.15 -18.17
N HIS A 467 -8.27 -0.80 -17.09
CA HIS A 467 -9.61 -1.31 -16.78
C HIS A 467 -10.57 -0.17 -16.41
N TRP A 468 -11.88 -0.41 -16.60
CA TRP A 468 -12.93 0.51 -16.17
C TRP A 468 -13.10 0.48 -14.64
N THR A 469 -12.04 0.87 -13.92
CA THR A 469 -12.10 1.09 -12.48
C THR A 469 -13.11 2.19 -12.13
N ALA A 470 -13.52 2.28 -10.86
CA ALA A 470 -14.37 3.39 -10.44
C ALA A 470 -13.71 4.76 -10.75
N THR A 471 -12.39 4.87 -10.64
CA THR A 471 -11.64 6.07 -11.02
C THR A 471 -11.78 6.40 -12.51
N ALA A 472 -11.62 5.40 -13.39
CA ALA A 472 -11.81 5.59 -14.83
C ALA A 472 -13.24 6.03 -15.16
N LYS A 473 -14.25 5.40 -14.52
CA LYS A 473 -15.66 5.77 -14.68
C LYS A 473 -15.99 7.19 -14.23
N HIS A 474 -15.19 7.78 -13.34
CA HIS A 474 -15.37 9.15 -12.85
C HIS A 474 -14.45 10.17 -13.56
N ALA A 475 -13.69 9.77 -14.58
CA ALA A 475 -12.85 10.67 -15.36
C ALA A 475 -13.62 11.47 -16.42
N ASP A 476 -12.98 12.45 -17.03
CA ASP A 476 -13.45 13.15 -18.23
C ASP A 476 -12.86 12.53 -19.50
N ILE A 477 -11.58 12.10 -19.42
CA ILE A 477 -10.84 11.45 -20.52
C ILE A 477 -10.20 10.19 -19.97
N VAL A 478 -10.40 9.05 -20.65
CA VAL A 478 -9.74 7.77 -20.34
C VAL A 478 -8.90 7.34 -21.54
N LEU A 479 -7.61 7.19 -21.31
CA LEU A 479 -6.63 6.75 -22.31
C LEU A 479 -6.31 5.25 -22.03
N PRO A 480 -6.62 4.34 -22.99
CA PRO A 480 -6.50 2.90 -22.79
C PRO A 480 -5.04 2.44 -22.80
N ALA A 481 -4.59 1.95 -21.65
CA ALA A 481 -3.24 1.41 -21.48
C ALA A 481 -3.19 -0.11 -21.71
N THR A 482 -2.02 -0.60 -22.13
CA THR A 482 -1.71 -2.04 -22.19
C THR A 482 -1.50 -2.61 -20.78
N THR A 483 -1.87 -3.85 -20.57
CA THR A 483 -1.40 -4.63 -19.43
C THR A 483 0.09 -4.97 -19.57
N VAL A 484 0.70 -5.51 -18.53
CA VAL A 484 2.12 -5.93 -18.54
C VAL A 484 2.41 -7.04 -19.57
N TYR A 485 1.41 -7.75 -20.04
CA TYR A 485 1.51 -8.86 -20.98
C TYR A 485 1.45 -8.42 -22.45
N GLU A 486 1.03 -7.17 -22.67
CA GLU A 486 0.82 -6.61 -24.01
C GLU A 486 1.95 -5.67 -24.44
N ARG A 487 3.06 -5.62 -23.68
CA ARG A 487 4.20 -4.69 -23.89
C ARG A 487 5.52 -5.27 -23.40
N ASN A 488 6.61 -4.70 -23.88
CA ASN A 488 7.95 -4.98 -23.37
C ASN A 488 8.28 -4.09 -22.17
N ASP A 489 9.04 -4.63 -21.21
CA ASP A 489 9.57 -3.88 -20.06
C ASP A 489 10.75 -4.64 -19.42
N ILE A 490 11.29 -4.15 -18.32
CA ILE A 490 12.29 -4.80 -17.48
C ILE A 490 11.87 -4.68 -16.01
N SER A 491 12.08 -5.73 -15.22
CA SER A 491 11.75 -5.73 -13.79
C SER A 491 12.88 -6.31 -12.95
N GLY A 492 12.96 -5.87 -11.69
CA GLY A 492 13.62 -6.63 -10.63
C GLY A 492 12.66 -7.65 -10.04
N ALA A 493 13.17 -8.64 -9.31
CA ALA A 493 12.38 -9.52 -8.47
C ALA A 493 13.09 -9.77 -7.15
N GLY A 494 12.30 -9.98 -6.08
CA GLY A 494 12.80 -10.04 -4.71
C GLY A 494 13.31 -8.67 -4.26
N GLU A 495 12.42 -7.71 -4.00
CA GLU A 495 12.78 -6.31 -3.75
C GLU A 495 13.86 -6.15 -2.68
N GLN A 496 13.74 -6.85 -1.56
CA GLN A 496 14.69 -6.78 -0.44
C GLN A 496 15.97 -7.61 -0.70
N ALA A 497 15.80 -8.80 -1.28
CA ALA A 497 16.89 -9.71 -1.53
C ALA A 497 17.60 -9.49 -2.87
N ARG A 498 16.94 -8.88 -3.87
CA ARG A 498 17.43 -8.62 -5.24
C ARG A 498 17.86 -9.89 -5.98
N ASN A 499 16.99 -10.89 -5.94
CA ASN A 499 17.31 -12.22 -6.45
C ASN A 499 17.39 -12.31 -7.98
N MET A 500 16.66 -11.47 -8.73
CA MET A 500 16.57 -11.59 -10.19
C MET A 500 16.41 -10.25 -10.90
N ILE A 501 16.85 -10.24 -12.15
CA ILE A 501 16.43 -9.28 -13.20
C ILE A 501 15.62 -10.07 -14.22
N VAL A 502 14.49 -9.52 -14.68
CA VAL A 502 13.56 -10.18 -15.61
C VAL A 502 13.32 -9.30 -16.83
N ALA A 503 13.56 -9.86 -18.02
CA ALA A 503 13.09 -9.30 -19.27
C ALA A 503 11.59 -9.60 -19.38
N MET A 504 10.77 -8.56 -19.41
CA MET A 504 9.32 -8.69 -19.55
C MET A 504 8.98 -8.57 -21.03
N HIS A 505 8.82 -9.71 -21.69
CA HIS A 505 8.50 -9.76 -23.12
C HIS A 505 7.01 -9.48 -23.35
N GLN A 506 6.70 -8.82 -24.44
CA GLN A 506 5.33 -8.75 -24.94
C GLN A 506 4.87 -10.16 -25.29
N LEU A 507 3.83 -10.63 -24.63
CA LEU A 507 3.29 -11.99 -24.81
C LEU A 507 2.21 -12.01 -25.90
N VAL A 508 1.33 -11.03 -25.88
CA VAL A 508 0.21 -10.90 -26.80
C VAL A 508 0.14 -9.49 -27.40
N PRO A 509 -0.43 -9.32 -28.58
CA PRO A 509 -0.67 -7.97 -29.12
C PRO A 509 -1.58 -7.15 -28.20
N PRO A 510 -1.43 -5.81 -28.17
CA PRO A 510 -2.36 -4.94 -27.50
C PRO A 510 -3.81 -5.21 -27.90
N GLN A 511 -4.72 -5.30 -26.93
CA GLN A 511 -6.13 -5.48 -27.18
C GLN A 511 -6.77 -4.17 -27.64
N GLY A 512 -7.68 -4.24 -28.61
CA GLY A 512 -8.34 -3.05 -29.14
C GLY A 512 -7.34 -2.00 -29.65
N GLU A 513 -7.51 -0.76 -29.20
CA GLU A 513 -6.63 0.36 -29.55
C GLU A 513 -5.67 0.73 -28.40
N CYS A 514 -5.49 -0.16 -27.40
CA CYS A 514 -4.57 0.10 -26.28
C CYS A 514 -3.15 0.42 -26.77
N ARG A 515 -2.50 1.32 -26.03
CA ARG A 515 -1.09 1.69 -26.22
C ARG A 515 -0.34 1.56 -24.90
N ASP A 516 0.96 1.36 -24.97
CA ASP A 516 1.78 1.34 -23.78
C ASP A 516 1.92 2.74 -23.14
N ASP A 517 2.17 2.76 -21.84
CA ASP A 517 2.19 4.02 -21.05
C ASP A 517 3.27 4.98 -21.55
N TYR A 518 4.42 4.47 -22.04
CA TYR A 518 5.48 5.31 -22.57
C TYR A 518 5.05 6.01 -23.88
N TRP A 519 4.38 5.30 -24.78
CA TRP A 519 3.82 5.88 -26.01
C TRP A 519 2.77 6.95 -25.66
N ILE A 520 1.79 6.64 -24.77
CA ILE A 520 0.73 7.59 -24.40
C ILE A 520 1.33 8.89 -23.85
N THR A 521 2.27 8.77 -22.91
CA THR A 521 2.89 9.94 -22.27
C THR A 521 3.85 10.67 -23.20
N SER A 522 4.51 9.99 -24.12
CA SER A 522 5.35 10.63 -25.17
C SER A 522 4.51 11.44 -26.14
N GLU A 523 3.34 10.93 -26.55
CA GLU A 523 2.43 11.65 -27.43
C GLU A 523 1.76 12.86 -26.74
N LEU A 524 1.46 12.76 -25.44
CA LEU A 524 1.08 13.91 -24.64
C LEU A 524 2.23 14.93 -24.53
N ALA A 525 3.47 14.45 -24.27
CA ALA A 525 4.65 15.32 -24.19
C ALA A 525 4.89 16.12 -25.49
N ARG A 526 4.64 15.49 -26.65
CA ARG A 526 4.73 16.16 -27.96
C ARG A 526 3.74 17.30 -28.09
N ARG A 527 2.48 17.06 -27.69
CA ARG A 527 1.39 18.04 -27.81
C ARG A 527 1.49 19.18 -26.78
N ILE A 528 2.10 18.93 -25.62
CA ILE A 528 2.35 20.00 -24.62
C ILE A 528 3.73 20.64 -24.75
N GLY A 529 4.51 20.30 -25.80
CA GLY A 529 5.77 20.96 -26.15
C GLY A 529 6.99 20.55 -25.32
N VAL A 530 6.99 19.37 -24.69
CA VAL A 530 8.10 18.89 -23.85
C VAL A 530 8.67 17.52 -24.30
N PHE A 531 8.45 17.12 -25.53
CA PHE A 531 8.80 15.80 -26.06
C PHE A 531 10.29 15.47 -25.87
N ASP A 532 11.19 16.37 -26.26
CA ASP A 532 12.63 16.11 -26.19
C ASP A 532 13.12 15.99 -24.75
N ALA A 533 12.60 16.84 -23.85
CA ALA A 533 12.91 16.76 -22.43
C ALA A 533 12.34 15.48 -21.76
N PHE A 534 11.16 15.04 -22.23
CA PHE A 534 10.54 13.82 -21.72
C PHE A 534 11.25 12.55 -22.21
N THR A 535 11.54 12.44 -23.52
CA THR A 535 12.13 11.23 -24.10
C THR A 535 13.66 11.18 -23.98
N GLU A 536 14.33 12.32 -23.88
CA GLU A 536 15.81 12.44 -24.04
C GLU A 536 16.31 11.82 -25.34
N GLY A 537 15.46 11.84 -26.39
CA GLY A 537 15.77 11.23 -27.69
C GLY A 537 15.77 9.70 -27.68
N LYS A 538 15.26 9.04 -26.64
CA LYS A 538 15.26 7.58 -26.50
C LYS A 538 13.90 6.96 -26.80
N THR A 539 13.92 5.80 -27.44
CA THR A 539 12.76 4.91 -27.56
C THR A 539 12.50 4.13 -26.26
N LEU A 540 11.44 3.37 -26.20
CA LEU A 540 11.17 2.43 -25.11
C LEU A 540 12.32 1.40 -24.98
N GLU A 541 12.73 0.84 -26.10
CA GLU A 541 13.80 -0.17 -26.19
C GLU A 541 15.14 0.40 -25.72
N ASP A 542 15.45 1.63 -26.09
CA ASP A 542 16.65 2.34 -25.61
C ASP A 542 16.63 2.51 -24.09
N TRP A 543 15.49 2.83 -23.50
CA TRP A 543 15.32 2.95 -22.05
C TRP A 543 15.49 1.60 -21.34
N ILE A 544 14.89 0.52 -21.87
CA ILE A 544 15.03 -0.83 -21.33
C ILE A 544 16.52 -1.22 -21.31
N ARG A 545 17.22 -1.05 -22.42
CA ARG A 545 18.66 -1.32 -22.55
C ARG A 545 19.50 -0.48 -21.57
N ALA A 546 19.30 0.83 -21.58
CA ALA A 546 20.04 1.74 -20.70
C ALA A 546 19.82 1.44 -19.22
N THR A 547 18.63 0.99 -18.85
CA THR A 547 18.30 0.59 -17.46
C THR A 547 19.05 -0.68 -17.08
N TYR A 548 19.07 -1.69 -17.94
CA TYR A 548 19.84 -2.90 -17.71
C TYR A 548 21.34 -2.61 -17.58
N GLU A 549 21.93 -1.89 -18.53
CA GLU A 549 23.37 -1.55 -18.55
C GLU A 549 23.78 -0.72 -17.32
N LYS A 550 22.92 0.20 -16.89
CA LYS A 550 23.14 0.96 -15.66
C LYS A 550 23.09 0.06 -14.42
N ALA A 551 22.13 -0.84 -14.35
CA ALA A 551 21.99 -1.79 -13.25
C ALA A 551 23.20 -2.73 -13.20
N ALA A 552 23.61 -3.27 -14.34
CA ALA A 552 24.78 -4.15 -14.47
C ALA A 552 26.07 -3.46 -13.96
N LYS A 553 26.27 -2.18 -14.27
CA LYS A 553 27.41 -1.39 -13.79
C LYS A 553 27.41 -1.12 -12.27
N THR A 554 26.25 -1.15 -11.63
CA THR A 554 26.12 -0.91 -10.18
C THR A 554 26.11 -2.20 -9.35
N ALA A 555 26.05 -3.36 -10.02
CA ALA A 555 26.19 -4.65 -9.35
C ALA A 555 27.60 -4.77 -8.77
N GLU A 556 27.74 -5.32 -7.57
CA GLU A 556 29.05 -5.66 -6.96
C GLU A 556 29.75 -6.83 -7.69
N LEU A 557 29.17 -7.25 -8.81
CA LEU A 557 29.67 -8.28 -9.70
C LEU A 557 30.66 -7.67 -10.68
N SER A 558 31.75 -8.39 -11.00
CA SER A 558 32.63 -7.98 -12.09
C SER A 558 31.82 -7.94 -13.40
N LEU A 559 32.01 -6.91 -14.21
CA LEU A 559 31.36 -6.78 -15.53
C LEU A 559 31.62 -8.00 -16.46
N ASP A 560 32.62 -8.79 -16.15
CA ASP A 560 32.96 -10.02 -16.89
C ASP A 560 32.02 -11.20 -16.58
N THR A 561 31.17 -11.09 -15.54
CA THR A 561 30.24 -12.15 -15.11
C THR A 561 28.78 -11.82 -15.41
N VAL A 562 28.48 -10.58 -15.81
CA VAL A 562 27.12 -10.15 -16.17
C VAL A 562 26.96 -10.28 -17.68
N PRO A 563 25.93 -11.00 -18.21
CA PRO A 563 25.73 -11.16 -19.64
C PRO A 563 25.49 -9.82 -20.33
N THR A 564 25.78 -9.77 -21.65
CA THR A 564 25.38 -8.63 -22.47
C THR A 564 23.86 -8.43 -22.43
N PHE A 565 23.39 -7.24 -22.79
CA PHE A 565 21.96 -7.00 -22.86
C PHE A 565 21.26 -7.98 -23.81
N GLU A 566 21.87 -8.29 -24.95
CA GLU A 566 21.34 -9.23 -25.95
C GLU A 566 21.22 -10.65 -25.41
N GLU A 567 22.19 -11.12 -24.65
CA GLU A 567 22.16 -12.43 -23.99
C GLU A 567 21.12 -12.47 -22.90
N PHE A 568 21.09 -11.45 -22.04
CA PHE A 568 20.05 -11.30 -20.99
C PHE A 568 18.65 -11.30 -21.60
N TRP A 569 18.41 -10.46 -22.63
CA TRP A 569 17.09 -10.34 -23.22
C TRP A 569 16.62 -11.65 -23.86
N ARG A 570 17.53 -12.43 -24.49
CA ARG A 570 17.19 -13.75 -25.03
C ARG A 570 16.88 -14.76 -23.94
N SER A 571 17.69 -14.83 -22.89
CA SER A 571 17.52 -15.79 -21.78
C SER A 571 16.33 -15.45 -20.89
N GLY A 572 15.98 -14.18 -20.80
CA GLY A 572 14.80 -13.65 -20.11
C GLY A 572 14.93 -13.47 -18.61
N ILE A 573 15.72 -14.26 -17.91
CA ILE A 573 15.88 -14.21 -16.45
C ILE A 573 17.36 -14.32 -16.08
N LEU A 574 17.86 -13.34 -15.33
CA LEU A 574 19.16 -13.36 -14.69
C LEU A 574 19.00 -13.53 -13.18
N LYS A 575 19.56 -14.60 -12.61
CA LYS A 575 19.47 -14.91 -11.17
C LYS A 575 20.78 -14.56 -10.45
N PHE A 576 20.64 -14.20 -9.17
CA PHE A 576 21.73 -13.92 -8.26
C PHE A 576 21.59 -14.77 -7.00
N GLU A 577 22.71 -15.33 -6.56
CA GLU A 577 22.74 -16.15 -5.36
C GLU A 577 22.95 -15.29 -4.11
N PRO A 578 22.41 -15.72 -2.96
CA PRO A 578 22.64 -15.03 -1.69
C PRO A 578 24.13 -14.96 -1.33
N THR A 579 24.56 -13.78 -0.85
CA THR A 579 25.91 -13.58 -0.36
C THR A 579 26.06 -14.11 1.07
N GLU A 580 27.28 -14.41 1.50
CA GLU A 580 27.56 -14.80 2.89
C GLU A 580 27.19 -13.68 3.86
N SER A 581 27.48 -12.41 3.51
CA SER A 581 27.05 -11.25 4.29
C SER A 581 25.51 -11.11 4.34
N GLY A 582 24.80 -11.39 3.24
CA GLY A 582 23.34 -11.41 3.21
C GLY A 582 22.75 -12.47 4.13
N ARG A 583 23.32 -13.69 4.16
CA ARG A 583 22.90 -14.78 5.05
C ARG A 583 23.09 -14.44 6.54
N ARG A 584 24.19 -13.74 6.85
CA ARG A 584 24.55 -13.35 8.22
C ARG A 584 24.01 -12.01 8.68
N PHE A 585 23.31 -11.29 7.83
CA PHE A 585 22.86 -9.93 8.13
C PHE A 585 21.91 -9.87 9.32
N VAL A 586 22.23 -9.01 10.28
CA VAL A 586 21.39 -8.65 11.44
C VAL A 586 21.28 -7.12 11.46
N ASP A 587 20.05 -6.59 11.42
CA ASP A 587 19.86 -5.16 11.50
C ASP A 587 20.21 -4.62 12.89
N PHE A 588 20.83 -3.43 12.96
CA PHE A 588 21.34 -2.79 14.17
C PHE A 588 22.47 -3.52 14.90
N GLU A 589 23.10 -4.57 14.31
CA GLU A 589 24.18 -5.31 14.98
C GLU A 589 25.38 -4.41 15.31
N ASP A 590 25.83 -3.58 14.33
CA ASP A 590 26.94 -2.65 14.51
C ASP A 590 26.61 -1.59 15.56
N PHE A 591 25.40 -1.02 15.52
CA PHE A 591 24.91 -0.06 16.51
C PHE A 591 24.87 -0.68 17.92
N ARG A 592 24.41 -1.93 18.03
CA ARG A 592 24.36 -2.64 19.32
C ARG A 592 25.76 -2.86 19.91
N ASN A 593 26.71 -3.24 19.06
CA ASN A 593 28.07 -3.57 19.51
C ASN A 593 28.88 -2.30 19.85
N ASP A 594 28.66 -1.22 19.12
CA ASP A 594 29.33 0.07 19.31
C ASP A 594 28.39 1.24 18.95
N PRO A 595 27.51 1.66 19.86
CA PRO A 595 26.53 2.73 19.57
C PRO A 595 27.17 4.11 19.37
N VAL A 596 28.43 4.28 19.78
CA VAL A 596 29.19 5.54 19.59
C VAL A 596 29.87 5.56 18.22
N GLY A 597 30.48 4.45 17.82
CA GLY A 597 31.15 4.31 16.52
C GLY A 597 30.17 4.12 15.36
N HIS A 598 28.98 3.58 15.62
CA HIS A 598 27.92 3.32 14.64
C HIS A 598 26.57 3.93 15.07
N PRO A 599 26.51 5.27 15.30
CA PRO A 599 25.28 5.90 15.77
C PRO A 599 24.15 5.83 14.76
N LEU A 600 22.91 5.84 15.23
CA LEU A 600 21.73 5.99 14.38
C LEU A 600 21.63 7.41 13.81
N GLN A 601 20.85 7.59 12.75
CA GLN A 601 20.60 8.89 12.10
C GLN A 601 19.55 9.74 12.86
N THR A 602 19.41 9.52 14.17
CA THR A 602 18.56 10.30 15.08
C THR A 602 19.37 11.45 15.67
N PRO A 603 18.73 12.51 16.22
CA PRO A 603 19.45 13.60 16.89
C PRO A 603 20.37 13.17 18.03
N SER A 604 20.00 12.15 18.79
CA SER A 604 20.79 11.58 19.88
C SER A 604 21.84 10.56 19.45
N GLY A 605 21.76 10.09 18.18
CA GLY A 605 22.52 8.92 17.73
C GLY A 605 22.01 7.59 18.28
N LYS A 606 20.94 7.59 19.06
CA LYS A 606 20.34 6.44 19.74
C LYS A 606 18.90 6.19 19.29
N ILE A 607 18.28 5.13 19.78
CA ILE A 607 16.84 4.90 19.63
C ILE A 607 16.10 5.93 20.50
N GLU A 608 15.28 6.80 19.88
CA GLU A 608 14.55 7.82 20.63
C GLU A 608 13.21 7.29 21.12
N ILE A 609 13.14 6.93 22.42
CA ILE A 609 11.89 6.65 23.12
C ILE A 609 11.19 7.96 23.48
N TRP A 610 11.98 9.04 23.72
CA TRP A 610 11.49 10.40 23.86
C TRP A 610 12.17 11.28 22.82
N SER A 611 11.38 11.85 21.91
CA SER A 611 11.89 12.69 20.84
C SER A 611 11.71 14.18 21.16
N LYS A 612 12.81 14.86 21.51
CA LYS A 612 12.83 16.32 21.70
C LYS A 612 12.40 17.07 20.43
N LYS A 613 12.58 16.46 19.27
CA LYS A 613 12.16 17.06 18.01
C LYS A 613 10.64 17.07 17.86
N ILE A 614 9.97 15.97 18.17
CA ILE A 614 8.49 15.92 18.19
C ILE A 614 7.95 16.82 19.30
N GLU A 615 8.58 16.83 20.49
CA GLU A 615 8.21 17.73 21.59
C GLU A 615 8.18 19.19 21.12
N SER A 616 9.16 19.63 20.32
CA SER A 616 9.23 21.00 19.81
C SER A 616 8.09 21.38 18.86
N TYR A 617 7.32 20.42 18.34
CA TYR A 617 6.16 20.69 17.48
C TYR A 617 4.89 21.03 18.29
N GLY A 618 4.81 20.58 19.53
CA GLY A 618 3.68 20.86 20.42
C GLY A 618 2.36 20.20 19.99
N TYR A 619 2.43 19.06 19.29
CA TYR A 619 1.25 18.35 18.84
C TYR A 619 0.51 17.66 20.00
N ALA A 620 -0.80 17.91 20.11
CA ALA A 620 -1.62 17.25 21.11
C ALA A 620 -1.95 15.79 20.76
N ASP A 621 -1.88 15.43 19.47
CA ASP A 621 -2.22 14.13 18.90
C ASP A 621 -0.99 13.25 18.57
N CYS A 622 0.20 13.73 18.91
CA CYS A 622 1.45 13.00 18.81
C CYS A 622 2.43 13.54 19.87
N LEU A 623 2.43 12.92 21.06
CA LEU A 623 3.30 13.29 22.18
C LEU A 623 4.77 13.02 21.87
N PRO A 624 5.72 13.57 22.66
CA PRO A 624 7.17 13.35 22.46
C PRO A 624 7.62 11.91 22.73
N HIS A 625 6.77 11.06 23.24
CA HIS A 625 6.98 9.64 23.52
C HIS A 625 5.76 8.81 23.05
N PRO A 626 5.89 7.50 22.84
CA PRO A 626 4.75 6.68 22.48
C PRO A 626 3.73 6.60 23.63
N ALA A 627 2.44 6.70 23.27
CA ALA A 627 1.35 6.70 24.24
C ALA A 627 0.10 6.00 23.68
N TYR A 628 -0.83 5.65 24.54
CA TYR A 628 -2.16 5.25 24.10
C TYR A 628 -3.07 6.48 24.04
N PHE A 629 -3.71 6.64 22.88
CA PHE A 629 -4.76 7.61 22.67
C PHE A 629 -6.06 6.89 22.33
N GLU A 630 -7.14 7.34 22.90
CA GLU A 630 -8.46 6.80 22.60
C GLU A 630 -8.94 7.34 21.24
N PRO A 631 -9.22 6.47 20.25
CA PRO A 631 -9.65 6.92 18.92
C PRO A 631 -11.09 7.43 18.95
N SER A 632 -11.47 8.26 17.98
CA SER A 632 -12.85 8.76 17.84
C SER A 632 -13.86 7.68 17.42
N GLU A 633 -13.42 6.64 16.76
CA GLU A 633 -14.18 5.42 16.44
C GLU A 633 -13.32 4.19 16.77
N GLY A 634 -13.92 3.20 17.38
CA GLY A 634 -13.27 1.98 17.81
C GLY A 634 -14.19 1.16 18.74
N PHE A 635 -13.61 0.16 19.37
CA PHE A 635 -14.38 -0.77 20.19
C PHE A 635 -15.06 -0.08 21.39
N ALA A 636 -14.35 0.82 22.06
CA ALA A 636 -14.87 1.56 23.20
C ALA A 636 -15.90 2.66 22.82
N GLN A 637 -15.89 3.12 21.56
CA GLN A 637 -16.79 4.14 21.03
C GLN A 637 -18.04 3.54 20.37
N ALA A 638 -18.27 2.23 20.55
CA ALA A 638 -19.47 1.56 20.08
C ALA A 638 -20.73 2.20 20.69
N THR A 639 -21.73 2.46 19.85
CA THR A 639 -23.02 3.04 20.25
C THR A 639 -24.14 2.05 19.96
N LYS A 640 -25.36 2.32 20.45
CA LYS A 640 -26.54 1.49 20.10
C LYS A 640 -26.81 1.51 18.58
N GLU A 641 -26.48 2.59 17.89
CA GLU A 641 -26.71 2.74 16.46
C GLU A 641 -25.60 2.07 15.63
N PHE A 642 -24.36 2.10 16.11
CA PHE A 642 -23.19 1.52 15.44
C PHE A 642 -22.38 0.70 16.46
N PRO A 643 -22.85 -0.52 16.80
CA PRO A 643 -22.32 -1.29 17.91
C PRO A 643 -21.11 -2.17 17.58
N LEU A 644 -20.76 -2.28 16.30
CA LEU A 644 -19.70 -3.17 15.85
C LEU A 644 -18.49 -2.37 15.35
N ALA A 645 -17.28 -2.84 15.67
CA ALA A 645 -16.04 -2.31 15.11
C ALA A 645 -15.73 -2.99 13.78
N LEU A 646 -15.45 -2.20 12.72
CA LEU A 646 -15.02 -2.71 11.43
C LEU A 646 -13.51 -2.90 11.40
N VAL A 647 -13.03 -4.02 10.86
CA VAL A 647 -11.64 -4.28 10.52
C VAL A 647 -11.53 -4.56 9.02
N ALA A 648 -10.61 -3.89 8.32
CA ALA A 648 -10.45 -4.00 6.87
C ALA A 648 -9.07 -4.54 6.46
N PRO A 649 -8.79 -5.86 6.62
CA PRO A 649 -7.51 -6.47 6.27
C PRO A 649 -7.39 -6.72 4.76
N LYS A 650 -6.17 -7.16 4.32
CA LYS A 650 -5.91 -7.60 2.95
C LYS A 650 -6.63 -8.92 2.65
N SER A 651 -7.20 -9.04 1.45
CA SER A 651 -7.71 -10.30 0.92
C SER A 651 -6.58 -11.17 0.38
N VAL A 652 -6.72 -12.50 0.47
CA VAL A 652 -5.83 -13.49 -0.17
C VAL A 652 -6.02 -13.55 -1.70
N LYS A 653 -7.18 -13.13 -2.21
CA LYS A 653 -7.59 -13.28 -3.62
C LYS A 653 -7.19 -12.13 -4.53
N ARG A 654 -6.64 -11.04 -3.97
CA ARG A 654 -6.32 -9.83 -4.72
C ARG A 654 -5.23 -9.00 -4.04
N LEU A 655 -4.66 -8.07 -4.79
CA LEU A 655 -3.77 -7.04 -4.28
C LEU A 655 -4.47 -5.67 -4.39
N HIS A 656 -4.97 -5.15 -3.27
CA HIS A 656 -5.81 -3.96 -3.24
C HIS A 656 -6.96 -4.09 -4.25
N SER A 657 -7.05 -3.23 -5.27
CA SER A 657 -8.07 -3.30 -6.32
C SER A 657 -7.70 -4.21 -7.51
N GLN A 658 -6.48 -4.74 -7.57
CA GLN A 658 -6.06 -5.62 -8.67
C GLN A 658 -6.66 -7.01 -8.49
N LEU A 659 -7.11 -7.63 -9.57
CA LEU A 659 -7.75 -8.94 -9.65
C LEU A 659 -9.16 -9.00 -9.01
N ASP A 660 -9.76 -7.87 -8.62
CA ASP A 660 -11.07 -7.88 -7.96
C ASP A 660 -12.17 -8.43 -8.86
N GLU A 661 -12.13 -8.18 -10.18
CA GLU A 661 -13.07 -8.80 -11.13
C GLU A 661 -13.02 -10.34 -11.13
N TYR A 662 -11.87 -10.92 -10.77
CA TYR A 662 -11.68 -12.37 -10.70
C TYR A 662 -11.92 -12.94 -9.30
N ALA A 663 -11.82 -12.11 -8.26
CA ALA A 663 -12.13 -12.50 -6.88
C ALA A 663 -13.63 -12.81 -6.72
N ASN A 664 -14.07 -13.39 -5.66
CA ASN A 664 -15.48 -13.55 -5.28
C ASN A 664 -16.44 -13.94 -6.42
N ARG A 665 -16.16 -15.08 -7.10
CA ARG A 665 -17.02 -15.64 -8.14
C ARG A 665 -17.47 -17.04 -7.80
N GLU A 666 -18.68 -17.39 -8.22
CA GLU A 666 -19.15 -18.76 -8.26
C GLU A 666 -18.47 -19.54 -9.41
N PRO A 667 -18.48 -20.88 -9.37
CA PRO A 667 -17.92 -21.70 -10.45
C PRO A 667 -18.52 -21.43 -11.85
N ASP A 668 -19.77 -20.97 -11.93
CA ASP A 668 -20.44 -20.57 -13.17
C ASP A 668 -20.04 -19.17 -13.65
N GLY A 669 -19.17 -18.46 -12.89
CA GLY A 669 -18.72 -17.11 -13.20
C GLY A 669 -19.59 -15.99 -12.64
N THR A 670 -20.65 -16.31 -11.90
CA THR A 670 -21.50 -15.29 -11.24
C THR A 670 -20.68 -14.47 -10.23
N GLN A 671 -20.69 -13.14 -10.37
CA GLN A 671 -20.00 -12.24 -9.46
C GLN A 671 -20.74 -12.13 -8.13
N LEU A 672 -20.02 -12.31 -7.03
CA LEU A 672 -20.51 -12.15 -5.67
C LEU A 672 -20.05 -10.84 -5.05
N ARG A 673 -20.84 -10.32 -4.10
CA ARG A 673 -20.41 -9.22 -3.22
C ARG A 673 -19.26 -9.63 -2.32
N GLU A 674 -18.49 -8.65 -1.90
CA GLU A 674 -17.42 -8.87 -0.92
C GLU A 674 -17.97 -9.52 0.34
N PRO A 675 -17.33 -10.59 0.85
CA PRO A 675 -17.76 -11.24 2.08
C PRO A 675 -17.50 -10.36 3.31
N LEU A 676 -18.51 -10.25 4.18
CA LEU A 676 -18.42 -9.70 5.53
C LEU A 676 -18.38 -10.85 6.52
N THR A 677 -17.27 -11.01 7.23
CA THR A 677 -17.19 -11.98 8.33
C THR A 677 -17.78 -11.39 9.61
N ILE A 678 -18.68 -12.10 10.23
CA ILE A 678 -19.37 -11.74 11.48
C ILE A 678 -19.41 -12.94 12.41
N THR A 679 -19.25 -12.74 13.73
CA THR A 679 -19.30 -13.84 14.70
C THR A 679 -20.70 -14.45 14.76
N ARG A 680 -20.80 -15.73 15.14
CA ARG A 680 -22.07 -16.41 15.35
C ARG A 680 -22.96 -15.63 16.35
N LYS A 681 -22.39 -15.18 17.46
CA LYS A 681 -23.10 -14.39 18.48
C LYS A 681 -23.74 -13.12 17.90
N ASP A 682 -22.95 -12.36 17.12
CA ASP A 682 -23.42 -11.08 16.57
C ASP A 682 -24.40 -11.27 15.40
N ALA A 683 -24.24 -12.37 14.64
CA ALA A 683 -25.13 -12.75 13.55
C ALA A 683 -26.51 -13.21 14.08
N GLU A 684 -26.54 -14.11 15.08
CA GLU A 684 -27.77 -14.59 15.73
C GLU A 684 -28.59 -13.44 16.32
N ALA A 685 -27.94 -12.47 16.96
CA ALA A 685 -28.61 -11.28 17.51
C ALA A 685 -29.30 -10.41 16.42
N ARG A 686 -28.97 -10.62 15.13
CA ARG A 686 -29.48 -9.87 13.97
C ARG A 686 -30.26 -10.72 12.99
N GLY A 687 -30.45 -12.02 13.26
CA GLY A 687 -31.13 -12.95 12.37
C GLY A 687 -30.39 -13.12 11.02
N ILE A 688 -29.05 -13.07 11.04
CA ILE A 688 -28.19 -13.18 9.85
C ILE A 688 -27.63 -14.59 9.77
N GLU A 689 -27.66 -15.15 8.56
CA GLU A 689 -27.07 -16.45 8.20
C GLU A 689 -26.00 -16.28 7.12
N THR A 690 -25.10 -17.26 7.01
CA THR A 690 -24.11 -17.28 5.92
C THR A 690 -24.80 -17.31 4.56
N GLY A 691 -24.38 -16.42 3.65
CA GLY A 691 -24.96 -16.23 2.33
C GLY A 691 -25.98 -15.10 2.23
N ASP A 692 -26.53 -14.63 3.34
CA ASP A 692 -27.42 -13.48 3.33
C ASP A 692 -26.74 -12.23 2.75
N VAL A 693 -27.49 -11.47 1.95
CA VAL A 693 -27.07 -10.10 1.62
C VAL A 693 -27.37 -9.22 2.83
N VAL A 694 -26.37 -8.47 3.26
CA VAL A 694 -26.48 -7.59 4.41
C VAL A 694 -26.08 -6.16 4.06
N LEU A 695 -26.75 -5.21 4.69
CA LEU A 695 -26.42 -3.79 4.62
C LEU A 695 -25.54 -3.45 5.82
N VAL A 696 -24.33 -3.00 5.53
CA VAL A 696 -23.40 -2.44 6.53
C VAL A 696 -23.50 -0.92 6.45
N ARG A 697 -23.76 -0.27 7.59
CA ARG A 697 -23.88 1.19 7.67
C ARG A 697 -22.91 1.76 8.68
N SER A 698 -22.35 2.91 8.36
CA SER A 698 -21.65 3.80 9.30
C SER A 698 -22.32 5.17 9.32
N ARG A 699 -21.75 6.13 10.03
CA ARG A 699 -22.21 7.52 10.02
C ARG A 699 -22.07 8.21 8.65
N ARG A 700 -21.21 7.66 7.76
CA ARG A 700 -20.80 8.30 6.48
C ARG A 700 -21.48 7.71 5.26
N GLY A 701 -21.70 6.41 5.27
CA GLY A 701 -22.24 5.72 4.12
C GLY A 701 -22.68 4.31 4.45
N ALA A 702 -22.96 3.57 3.39
CA ALA A 702 -23.43 2.19 3.48
C ALA A 702 -22.88 1.35 2.34
N ALA A 703 -22.72 0.05 2.60
CA ALA A 703 -22.31 -0.94 1.61
C ALA A 703 -23.14 -2.22 1.71
N LEU A 704 -23.51 -2.81 0.57
CA LEU A 704 -24.09 -4.15 0.51
C LEU A 704 -22.97 -5.17 0.40
N THR A 705 -23.02 -6.18 1.26
CA THR A 705 -22.05 -7.27 1.34
C THR A 705 -22.75 -8.61 1.44
N ARG A 706 -22.00 -9.70 1.43
CA ARG A 706 -22.51 -11.06 1.67
C ARG A 706 -21.99 -11.56 3.02
N ALA A 707 -22.87 -11.96 3.92
CA ALA A 707 -22.48 -12.45 5.25
C ALA A 707 -21.76 -13.80 5.19
N VAL A 708 -20.72 -13.94 6.02
CA VAL A 708 -20.02 -15.17 6.35
C VAL A 708 -19.96 -15.29 7.87
N VAL A 709 -20.67 -16.24 8.44
CA VAL A 709 -20.78 -16.43 9.90
C VAL A 709 -19.67 -17.36 10.38
N GLU A 710 -18.62 -16.79 10.99
CA GLU A 710 -17.45 -17.51 11.48
C GLU A 710 -16.91 -16.88 12.77
N ASN A 711 -16.30 -17.68 13.66
CA ASN A 711 -15.65 -17.18 14.87
C ASN A 711 -14.13 -16.96 14.68
N THR A 712 -13.75 -16.32 13.57
CA THR A 712 -12.37 -15.93 13.25
C THR A 712 -12.06 -14.47 13.60
N VAL A 713 -13.02 -13.78 14.18
CA VAL A 713 -12.93 -12.41 14.69
C VAL A 713 -13.51 -12.35 16.11
N ILE A 714 -13.11 -11.36 16.90
CA ILE A 714 -13.68 -11.18 18.25
C ILE A 714 -15.14 -10.73 18.20
N PRO A 715 -15.97 -11.13 19.17
CA PRO A 715 -17.34 -10.61 19.29
C PRO A 715 -17.36 -9.08 19.42
N GLY A 716 -18.31 -8.43 18.76
CA GLY A 716 -18.37 -6.98 18.66
C GLY A 716 -17.52 -6.36 17.56
N ALA A 717 -16.86 -7.19 16.73
CA ALA A 717 -16.16 -6.73 15.52
C ALA A 717 -16.59 -7.53 14.29
N VAL A 718 -16.44 -6.91 13.11
CA VAL A 718 -16.69 -7.52 11.79
C VAL A 718 -15.54 -7.27 10.85
N VAL A 719 -15.34 -8.17 9.87
CA VAL A 719 -14.27 -8.08 8.89
C VAL A 719 -14.84 -7.87 7.50
N LEU A 720 -14.35 -6.83 6.81
CA LEU A 720 -14.64 -6.57 5.41
C LEU A 720 -13.33 -6.24 4.70
N HIS A 721 -12.85 -7.10 3.79
CA HIS A 721 -11.54 -6.95 3.17
C HIS A 721 -11.49 -5.72 2.25
N HIS A 722 -10.39 -4.97 2.32
CA HIS A 722 -10.20 -3.84 1.42
C HIS A 722 -9.91 -4.28 -0.02
N GLY A 723 -10.24 -3.41 -0.98
CA GLY A 723 -9.92 -3.56 -2.40
C GLY A 723 -11.11 -3.88 -3.30
N ALA A 724 -12.30 -4.17 -2.77
CA ALA A 724 -13.51 -4.26 -3.58
C ALA A 724 -13.78 -2.95 -4.32
N TRP A 725 -14.06 -3.03 -5.64
CA TRP A 725 -14.31 -1.83 -6.44
C TRP A 725 -15.59 -1.15 -6.00
N PHE A 726 -15.53 0.16 -5.85
CA PHE A 726 -16.68 1.00 -5.56
C PHE A 726 -17.72 0.93 -6.68
N ASP A 727 -18.96 0.58 -6.33
CA ASP A 727 -20.08 0.41 -7.26
C ASP A 727 -21.31 1.17 -6.71
N PRO A 728 -21.40 2.49 -6.97
CA PRO A 728 -22.47 3.29 -6.41
C PRO A 728 -23.82 3.01 -7.07
N ALA A 729 -24.87 2.88 -6.26
CA ALA A 729 -26.25 2.83 -6.71
C ALA A 729 -27.14 3.69 -5.81
N VAL A 730 -28.18 4.28 -6.39
CA VAL A 730 -29.18 5.02 -5.63
C VAL A 730 -30.33 4.09 -5.26
N LEU A 731 -30.49 3.81 -3.97
CA LEU A 731 -31.56 3.00 -3.40
C LEU A 731 -32.34 3.84 -2.39
N ASP A 732 -33.64 3.94 -2.55
CA ASP A 732 -34.53 4.75 -1.71
C ASP A 732 -34.01 6.21 -1.53
N GLY A 733 -33.51 6.80 -2.61
CA GLY A 733 -32.98 8.16 -2.63
C GLY A 733 -31.62 8.35 -1.94
N LYS A 734 -30.99 7.28 -1.49
CA LYS A 734 -29.63 7.30 -0.89
C LYS A 734 -28.65 6.59 -1.81
N GLU A 735 -27.49 7.20 -2.00
CA GLU A 735 -26.38 6.57 -2.71
C GLU A 735 -25.61 5.65 -1.75
N ILE A 736 -25.45 4.39 -2.13
CA ILE A 736 -24.73 3.36 -1.37
C ILE A 736 -23.81 2.58 -2.30
N ASP A 737 -22.77 1.96 -1.76
CA ASP A 737 -21.97 0.98 -2.49
C ASP A 737 -22.70 -0.38 -2.51
N VAL A 738 -22.80 -1.00 -3.69
CA VAL A 738 -23.51 -2.29 -3.82
C VAL A 738 -22.57 -3.49 -4.00
N HIS A 739 -21.26 -3.30 -3.92
CA HIS A 739 -20.28 -4.37 -4.10
C HIS A 739 -19.51 -4.73 -2.83
N GLY A 740 -19.37 -3.82 -1.85
CA GLY A 740 -18.76 -4.08 -0.55
C GLY A 740 -17.41 -3.42 -0.34
N ASN A 741 -17.20 -2.20 -0.83
CA ASN A 741 -16.01 -1.41 -0.54
C ASN A 741 -16.04 -0.90 0.91
N PRO A 742 -15.12 -1.34 1.82
CA PRO A 742 -15.10 -0.89 3.20
C PRO A 742 -14.83 0.62 3.34
N ASN A 743 -14.17 1.26 2.38
CA ASN A 743 -13.91 2.69 2.42
C ASN A 743 -15.16 3.56 2.22
N SER A 744 -16.28 2.98 1.81
CA SER A 744 -17.59 3.64 1.91
C SER A 744 -18.06 3.85 3.36
N LEU A 745 -17.39 3.20 4.32
CA LEU A 745 -17.75 3.18 5.75
C LEU A 745 -16.72 3.87 6.65
N THR A 746 -15.43 3.90 6.24
CA THR A 746 -14.31 4.41 7.03
C THR A 746 -14.24 5.94 7.02
N GLN A 747 -13.53 6.52 8.00
CA GLN A 747 -13.46 7.97 8.16
C GLN A 747 -12.22 8.57 7.49
N ASP A 748 -12.39 9.68 6.77
CA ASP A 748 -11.31 10.44 6.15
C ASP A 748 -10.76 11.53 7.09
N ILE A 749 -10.06 11.08 8.13
CA ILE A 749 -9.34 11.96 9.07
C ILE A 749 -7.84 11.62 9.04
N PRO A 750 -6.95 12.52 9.48
CA PRO A 750 -5.53 12.21 9.63
C PRO A 750 -5.28 11.22 10.78
N THR A 751 -4.22 10.42 10.68
CA THR A 751 -3.72 9.63 11.82
C THR A 751 -3.29 10.53 12.97
N SER A 752 -2.52 11.56 12.68
CA SER A 752 -2.13 12.67 13.57
C SER A 752 -1.63 13.85 12.76
N SER A 753 -1.32 14.95 13.41
CA SER A 753 -0.65 16.13 12.83
C SER A 753 0.77 15.82 12.33
N LEU A 754 1.42 14.76 12.84
CA LEU A 754 2.76 14.37 12.39
C LEU A 754 2.72 13.74 10.99
N ALA A 755 1.97 12.65 10.79
CA ALA A 755 2.02 11.89 9.55
C ALA A 755 0.91 12.21 8.57
N CYS A 756 -0.21 12.74 9.03
CA CYS A 756 -1.43 12.92 8.20
C CYS A 756 -1.76 11.69 7.37
N GLY A 757 -1.53 10.48 7.93
CA GLY A 757 -1.82 9.20 7.30
C GLY A 757 -3.33 8.94 7.18
N ASN A 758 -3.70 7.82 6.58
CA ASN A 758 -5.10 7.42 6.40
C ASN A 758 -5.61 6.54 7.55
N VAL A 759 -6.90 6.67 7.87
CA VAL A 759 -7.61 5.87 8.89
C VAL A 759 -8.58 4.92 8.18
N ALA A 760 -8.02 3.94 7.47
CA ALA A 760 -8.78 3.02 6.61
C ALA A 760 -9.15 1.67 7.27
N SER A 761 -8.63 1.40 8.48
CA SER A 761 -8.79 0.08 9.11
C SER A 761 -9.82 0.05 10.22
N THR A 762 -10.44 1.18 10.59
CA THR A 762 -11.40 1.28 11.69
C THR A 762 -12.61 2.15 11.34
N ALA A 763 -13.79 1.67 11.74
CA ALA A 763 -15.04 2.43 11.73
C ALA A 763 -16.02 1.77 12.71
N ASN A 764 -17.00 2.50 13.21
CA ASN A 764 -18.13 1.92 13.90
C ASN A 764 -19.29 1.70 12.92
N VAL A 765 -19.86 0.49 12.91
CA VAL A 765 -20.87 0.07 11.94
C VAL A 765 -22.04 -0.67 12.60
N GLU A 766 -23.16 -0.71 11.91
CA GLU A 766 -24.26 -1.65 12.13
C GLU A 766 -24.43 -2.54 10.90
N VAL A 767 -24.77 -3.79 11.13
CA VAL A 767 -25.04 -4.79 10.10
C VAL A 767 -26.47 -5.27 10.21
N THR A 768 -27.23 -5.14 9.13
CA THR A 768 -28.63 -5.58 9.09
C THR A 768 -28.87 -6.46 7.87
N LYS A 769 -29.76 -7.47 7.99
CA LYS A 769 -30.18 -8.27 6.85
C LYS A 769 -30.85 -7.37 5.80
N TRP A 770 -30.45 -7.48 4.54
CA TRP A 770 -31.07 -6.73 3.46
C TRP A 770 -32.47 -7.26 3.16
N VAL A 771 -33.41 -6.36 3.04
CA VAL A 771 -34.82 -6.66 2.69
C VAL A 771 -35.17 -5.85 1.44
N GLY A 772 -35.56 -6.52 0.38
CA GLY A 772 -35.91 -5.87 -0.89
C GLY A 772 -35.16 -6.46 -2.09
N PRO A 773 -35.37 -5.88 -3.28
CA PRO A 773 -34.65 -6.32 -4.49
C PRO A 773 -33.15 -6.18 -4.30
N ILE A 774 -32.40 -7.21 -4.69
CA ILE A 774 -30.94 -7.20 -4.62
C ILE A 774 -30.41 -6.49 -5.88
N PRO A 775 -29.69 -5.35 -5.75
CA PRO A 775 -29.15 -4.64 -6.91
C PRO A 775 -28.12 -5.49 -7.66
N GLU A 776 -28.02 -5.29 -8.97
CA GLU A 776 -26.96 -5.90 -9.77
C GLU A 776 -25.60 -5.26 -9.45
N ILE A 777 -24.54 -6.06 -9.49
CA ILE A 777 -23.15 -5.59 -9.40
C ILE A 777 -22.71 -5.13 -10.78
N ARG A 778 -22.34 -3.84 -10.91
CA ARG A 778 -21.85 -3.22 -12.16
C ARG A 778 -20.40 -2.77 -12.07
N ALA A 779 -19.72 -3.07 -10.96
CA ALA A 779 -18.33 -2.67 -10.74
C ALA A 779 -17.45 -2.96 -11.96
N PHE A 780 -17.62 -4.12 -12.60
CA PHE A 780 -16.81 -4.61 -13.73
C PHE A 780 -17.47 -4.42 -15.11
N THR A 781 -18.64 -3.81 -15.15
CA THR A 781 -19.31 -3.53 -16.42
C THR A 781 -18.78 -2.22 -17.02
N PRO A 782 -18.24 -2.23 -18.25
CA PRO A 782 -17.92 -1.00 -18.95
C PRO A 782 -19.15 -0.07 -19.01
N PRO A 783 -18.96 1.25 -18.90
CA PRO A 783 -20.08 2.18 -19.05
C PRO A 783 -20.66 2.13 -20.46
N SER A 784 -21.92 2.57 -20.60
CA SER A 784 -22.55 2.71 -21.92
C SER A 784 -21.78 3.72 -22.77
N ALA A 785 -21.49 3.36 -24.01
CA ALA A 785 -20.72 4.20 -24.92
C ALA A 785 -21.41 4.27 -26.30
N SER A 786 -21.34 5.44 -26.94
CA SER A 786 -21.66 5.65 -28.34
C SER A 786 -20.38 5.82 -29.17
N ALA A 787 -20.35 5.36 -30.40
CA ALA A 787 -19.32 5.73 -31.37
C ALA A 787 -19.62 7.14 -31.87
N LYS A 788 -18.57 7.96 -32.07
CA LYS A 788 -18.69 9.28 -32.66
C LYS A 788 -18.78 9.18 -34.18
#